data_7de82b093d18f0d11dda3df4440d490a
#
_entry.id   7de82b093d18f0d11dda3df4440d490a
#
_cell.length_a   1.000
_cell.length_b   1.000
_cell.length_c   1.000
_cell.angle_alpha   90.00
_cell.angle_beta   90.00
_cell.angle_gamma   90.00
#
_symmetry.space_group_name_H-M   'P 1'
#
loop_
_entity.id
_entity.type
_entity.pdbx_description
1 polymer ?
#
loop_
_entity_poly.entity_id
_entity_poly.type
_entity_poly.pdbx_seq_one_letter_code
_entity_poly.pdbx_strand_id
1 'polypeptide(L)'
;MPPKGNKGQNKGKSGEEERDEPLQAVILADPFETRFNPFTLEHPRCLLPLANTPLIEYTFEFLANAGVEEVFVYCGAHREQVEEYIKASRWSSKSSPFSRLELIQSTSHSIGDAMRDLDSRGLLVGDFLLVYGDVVSNLPLESALAAHRARRAKDKNAIMTMVLREAGATHRTKAQGTSPVFVIDPQKDRCLHFEQMPNRDQTHYLSIDPELLSTHQEIEVRQDLIDCGIDICTPDVLALWSDNFDFQAPRKGFLHSVLKDYELNGKTFHTHIISDHYAARVRNLHAYDSVSKDIVSRWAYPLCPDSNLVQGQSYRLQKGNTYKEEGVILARDCIIGRKTVIGRGTSIGEKSVITNSIIGRHCQIGRNVKIDGAYIWDYASIADGSTVTKAVIANEVAIGRRCTIEAGALISYGVSISEGMTIRGDHRITRAKRRREQGEDIVRGNSDPAIVGEKGDGFEFYDSDEDDEDELVDGLATGGPMYNFSNESISTINSDSEADMMGMERHDRSATSSFLSVGSADSQHAANFDHDASASIYDSLVEGHESANIQLELTALRMSTNASDHQVRRAVVSSFVKRVTQLTKSGEAIKSAVAQVFGQHKELIDRSIFDKNAESKTDQIDFMLLLQADLCNKENGDAILLSASTKLVELDSIEEDGMIQWWEDEKSTENADMEKVRQKTKSLIDFLQMESEDESEEESDED
;
A
#
# COMPACT_ATOMS: atom_id res chain seq x y z
N MET A 1 -5.59 90.89 29.48
CA MET A 1 -6.21 89.81 28.66
C MET A 1 -5.13 89.08 27.92
N PRO A 2 -4.85 87.86 28.24
CA PRO A 2 -3.90 86.99 27.44
C PRO A 2 -4.63 86.18 26.38
N PRO A 3 -3.95 85.84 25.27
CA PRO A 3 -4.58 85.17 24.15
C PRO A 3 -4.76 83.61 24.38
N LYS A 4 -5.85 83.11 23.84
CA LYS A 4 -6.25 81.73 23.90
C LYS A 4 -5.29 80.87 23.10
N GLY A 5 -4.66 79.87 23.74
CA GLY A 5 -3.90 78.81 23.11
C GLY A 5 -4.81 77.78 22.44
N ASN A 6 -4.49 77.47 21.22
CA ASN A 6 -5.13 76.48 20.39
C ASN A 6 -4.60 75.08 20.80
N LYS A 7 -5.45 74.23 21.41
CA LYS A 7 -5.14 72.82 21.68
C LYS A 7 -5.33 71.99 20.36
N GLY A 8 -4.22 71.71 19.68
CA GLY A 8 -4.16 70.67 18.67
C GLY A 8 -4.44 69.32 19.32
N GLN A 9 -5.52 68.64 18.88
CA GLN A 9 -5.79 67.26 19.18
C GLN A 9 -4.84 66.41 18.36
N ASN A 10 -3.79 65.92 18.98
CA ASN A 10 -2.98 64.82 18.46
C ASN A 10 -3.79 63.55 18.69
N LYS A 11 -4.51 63.08 17.68
CA LYS A 11 -5.00 61.69 17.63
C LYS A 11 -3.78 60.80 17.41
N GLY A 12 -3.23 60.31 18.51
CA GLY A 12 -2.37 59.15 18.47
C GLY A 12 -3.18 57.98 17.88
N LYS A 13 -2.85 57.54 16.72
CA LYS A 13 -3.13 56.21 16.28
C LYS A 13 -2.32 55.29 17.21
N SER A 14 -2.97 54.72 18.22
CA SER A 14 -2.51 53.50 18.83
C SER A 14 -2.53 52.46 17.72
N GLY A 15 -1.38 52.14 17.14
CA GLY A 15 -1.19 50.86 16.49
C GLY A 15 -1.38 49.81 17.59
N GLU A 16 -2.54 49.22 17.67
CA GLU A 16 -2.67 47.89 18.22
C GLU A 16 -1.73 47.06 17.32
N GLU A 17 -0.57 46.69 17.83
CA GLU A 17 0.16 45.53 17.37
C GLU A 17 -0.84 44.40 17.54
N GLU A 18 -1.45 43.93 16.43
CA GLU A 18 -2.11 42.66 16.36
C GLU A 18 -1.05 41.66 16.86
N ARG A 19 -1.15 41.22 18.09
CA ARG A 19 -0.37 40.09 18.57
C ARG A 19 -0.85 38.95 17.72
N ASP A 20 0.01 38.47 16.87
CA ASP A 20 -0.25 37.23 16.11
C ASP A 20 -0.62 36.16 17.14
N GLU A 21 -1.85 35.66 17.06
CA GLU A 21 -2.32 34.58 17.93
C GLU A 21 -1.41 33.38 17.69
N PRO A 22 -0.92 32.70 18.76
CA PRO A 22 -0.03 31.56 18.59
C PRO A 22 -0.72 30.46 17.78
N LEU A 23 -0.02 29.90 16.81
CA LEU A 23 -0.56 28.79 16.03
C LEU A 23 -0.68 27.55 16.91
N GLN A 24 -1.91 27.09 17.08
CA GLN A 24 -2.26 25.94 17.91
C GLN A 24 -2.40 24.68 17.07
N ALA A 25 -2.06 23.52 17.61
CA ALA A 25 -2.32 22.23 17.01
C ALA A 25 -2.90 21.24 18.01
N VAL A 26 -3.83 20.42 17.54
CA VAL A 26 -4.37 19.25 18.25
C VAL A 26 -3.86 17.99 17.56
N ILE A 27 -3.20 17.14 18.33
CA ILE A 27 -2.78 15.81 17.87
C ILE A 27 -3.75 14.78 18.44
N LEU A 28 -4.46 14.06 17.56
CA LEU A 28 -5.23 12.88 17.94
C LEU A 28 -4.26 11.68 18.02
N ALA A 29 -3.78 11.38 19.22
CA ALA A 29 -2.81 10.32 19.45
C ALA A 29 -3.46 8.93 19.35
N ASP A 30 -4.75 8.83 19.66
CA ASP A 30 -5.54 7.63 19.54
C ASP A 30 -6.72 7.88 18.58
N PRO A 31 -6.72 7.24 17.40
CA PRO A 31 -7.84 7.37 16.45
C PRO A 31 -9.00 6.43 16.76
N PHE A 32 -8.98 5.68 17.87
CA PHE A 32 -9.99 4.70 18.28
C PHE A 32 -10.23 3.58 17.27
N GLU A 33 -9.20 3.21 16.48
CA GLU A 33 -9.26 2.18 15.45
C GLU A 33 -8.53 0.91 15.90
N THR A 34 -9.04 -0.27 15.54
CA THR A 34 -8.51 -1.60 15.92
C THR A 34 -7.51 -2.18 14.92
N ARG A 35 -7.25 -1.50 13.81
CA ARG A 35 -6.49 -1.96 12.63
C ARG A 35 -5.06 -2.43 12.89
N PHE A 36 -4.48 -2.07 14.04
CA PHE A 36 -3.15 -2.51 14.47
C PHE A 36 -3.19 -3.60 15.53
N ASN A 37 -4.37 -4.17 15.83
CA ASN A 37 -4.44 -5.32 16.71
C ASN A 37 -3.62 -6.50 16.15
N PRO A 38 -2.87 -7.22 16.97
CA PRO A 38 -2.88 -7.19 18.45
C PRO A 38 -1.90 -6.19 19.11
N PHE A 39 -1.11 -5.41 18.35
CA PHE A 39 -0.09 -4.52 18.93
C PHE A 39 -0.68 -3.41 19.79
N THR A 40 -1.82 -2.84 19.37
CA THR A 40 -2.49 -1.74 20.06
C THR A 40 -3.24 -2.15 21.33
N LEU A 41 -3.28 -3.44 21.64
CA LEU A 41 -3.77 -3.91 22.94
C LEU A 41 -2.85 -3.47 24.09
N GLU A 42 -1.54 -3.50 23.89
CA GLU A 42 -0.53 -3.28 24.94
C GLU A 42 0.14 -1.90 24.84
N HIS A 43 0.21 -1.32 23.64
CA HIS A 43 0.88 -0.06 23.38
C HIS A 43 0.06 0.88 22.50
N PRO A 44 0.11 2.21 22.75
CA PRO A 44 -0.61 3.19 21.93
C PRO A 44 -0.04 3.21 20.51
N ARG A 45 -0.92 3.34 19.52
CA ARG A 45 -0.55 3.37 18.10
C ARG A 45 0.49 4.45 17.76
N CYS A 46 0.38 5.63 18.34
CA CYS A 46 1.29 6.74 18.10
C CYS A 46 2.75 6.46 18.55
N LEU A 47 2.96 5.47 19.43
CA LEU A 47 4.29 5.04 19.85
C LEU A 47 4.84 3.83 19.10
N LEU A 48 4.10 3.25 18.16
CA LEU A 48 4.61 2.15 17.32
C LEU A 48 5.84 2.61 16.53
N PRO A 49 6.91 1.79 16.45
CA PRO A 49 8.14 2.19 15.78
C PRO A 49 8.00 2.12 14.25
N LEU A 50 8.18 3.23 13.58
CA LEU A 50 8.30 3.33 12.12
C LEU A 50 9.76 3.62 11.78
N ALA A 51 10.43 2.72 11.06
CA ALA A 51 11.87 2.79 10.83
C ALA A 51 12.69 3.02 12.13
N ASN A 52 12.32 2.34 13.22
CA ASN A 52 12.88 2.43 14.57
C ASN A 52 12.72 3.80 15.26
N THR A 53 11.78 4.61 14.81
CA THR A 53 11.42 5.88 15.41
C THR A 53 9.91 5.87 15.70
N PRO A 54 9.43 6.23 16.90
CA PRO A 54 8.01 6.28 17.21
C PRO A 54 7.24 7.19 16.24
N LEU A 55 6.05 6.78 15.83
CA LEU A 55 5.22 7.53 14.87
C LEU A 55 5.01 9.00 15.26
N ILE A 56 4.75 9.26 16.52
CA ILE A 56 4.49 10.61 17.02
C ILE A 56 5.65 11.59 16.82
N GLU A 57 6.90 11.10 16.74
CA GLU A 57 8.08 11.94 16.48
C GLU A 57 8.01 12.60 15.11
N TYR A 58 7.52 11.88 14.10
CA TYR A 58 7.32 12.44 12.76
C TYR A 58 6.28 13.55 12.76
N THR A 59 5.20 13.36 13.52
CA THR A 59 4.15 14.39 13.69
C THR A 59 4.68 15.61 14.42
N PHE A 60 5.45 15.45 15.50
CA PHE A 60 6.07 16.58 16.22
C PHE A 60 7.06 17.34 15.33
N GLU A 61 7.91 16.64 14.57
CA GLU A 61 8.83 17.30 13.62
C GLU A 61 8.07 18.11 12.57
N PHE A 62 7.00 17.52 12.02
CA PHE A 62 6.16 18.21 11.06
C PHE A 62 5.57 19.50 11.66
N LEU A 63 5.00 19.45 12.88
CA LEU A 63 4.40 20.60 13.55
C LEU A 63 5.46 21.66 13.92
N ALA A 64 6.63 21.23 14.35
CA ALA A 64 7.75 22.13 14.65
C ALA A 64 8.21 22.90 13.39
N ASN A 65 8.32 22.19 12.25
CA ASN A 65 8.67 22.80 10.98
C ASN A 65 7.55 23.71 10.42
N ALA A 66 6.30 23.44 10.79
CA ALA A 66 5.15 24.28 10.44
C ALA A 66 5.02 25.56 11.29
N GLY A 67 5.90 25.73 12.29
CA GLY A 67 5.88 26.91 13.17
C GLY A 67 4.76 26.91 14.21
N VAL A 68 4.27 25.73 14.60
CA VAL A 68 3.28 25.58 15.68
C VAL A 68 3.94 25.94 17.02
N GLU A 69 3.23 26.73 17.82
CA GLU A 69 3.71 27.16 19.13
C GLU A 69 3.07 26.39 20.29
N GLU A 70 1.80 26.06 20.19
CA GLU A 70 1.06 25.36 21.24
C GLU A 70 0.52 24.02 20.68
N VAL A 71 0.82 22.91 21.38
CA VAL A 71 0.40 21.58 20.99
C VAL A 71 -0.41 20.92 22.10
N PHE A 72 -1.59 20.44 21.75
CA PHE A 72 -2.46 19.67 22.61
C PHE A 72 -2.50 18.22 22.10
N VAL A 73 -2.00 17.28 22.89
CA VAL A 73 -2.00 15.86 22.56
C VAL A 73 -3.20 15.20 23.21
N TYR A 74 -4.17 14.81 22.39
CA TYR A 74 -5.38 14.14 22.86
C TYR A 74 -5.15 12.63 22.92
N CYS A 75 -5.21 12.06 24.13
CA CYS A 75 -4.93 10.66 24.40
C CYS A 75 -6.19 9.94 24.89
N GLY A 76 -6.51 8.82 24.26
CA GLY A 76 -7.47 7.83 24.73
C GLY A 76 -6.82 6.78 25.62
N ALA A 77 -6.79 5.53 25.15
CA ALA A 77 -6.14 4.41 25.81
C ALA A 77 -4.61 4.63 25.98
N HIS A 78 -4.00 3.93 26.96
CA HIS A 78 -2.54 3.93 27.21
C HIS A 78 -1.90 5.30 27.45
N ARG A 79 -2.66 6.26 28.01
CA ARG A 79 -2.18 7.61 28.29
C ARG A 79 -0.86 7.64 29.05
N GLU A 80 -0.69 6.80 30.04
CA GLU A 80 0.49 6.81 30.91
C GLU A 80 1.77 6.59 30.09
N GLN A 81 1.74 5.71 29.12
CA GLN A 81 2.88 5.42 28.24
C GLN A 81 3.20 6.63 27.33
N VAL A 82 2.18 7.31 26.80
CA VAL A 82 2.37 8.51 25.99
C VAL A 82 2.92 9.64 26.84
N GLU A 83 2.42 9.82 28.06
CA GLU A 83 2.86 10.85 29.00
C GLU A 83 4.33 10.63 29.42
N GLU A 84 4.71 9.39 29.75
CA GLU A 84 6.07 9.01 30.09
C GLU A 84 7.02 9.28 28.91
N TYR A 85 6.62 8.87 27.71
CA TYR A 85 7.40 9.12 26.50
C TYR A 85 7.61 10.62 26.25
N ILE A 86 6.57 11.42 26.29
CA ILE A 86 6.65 12.88 26.04
C ILE A 86 7.53 13.56 27.11
N LYS A 87 7.39 13.19 28.39
CA LYS A 87 8.22 13.72 29.47
C LYS A 87 9.71 13.42 29.30
N ALA A 88 10.03 12.22 28.76
CA ALA A 88 11.40 11.79 28.49
C ALA A 88 11.97 12.38 27.19
N SER A 89 11.12 12.90 26.30
CA SER A 89 11.48 13.39 24.98
C SER A 89 12.08 14.81 25.01
N ARG A 90 12.74 15.19 23.91
CA ARG A 90 13.25 16.55 23.70
C ARG A 90 12.15 17.62 23.67
N TRP A 91 10.91 17.23 23.37
CA TRP A 91 9.78 18.12 23.21
C TRP A 91 9.31 18.76 24.52
N SER A 92 9.56 18.11 25.66
CA SER A 92 9.30 18.66 27.00
C SER A 92 10.47 19.49 27.57
N SER A 93 11.59 19.59 26.83
CA SER A 93 12.76 20.33 27.26
C SER A 93 12.56 21.84 27.08
N LYS A 94 13.36 22.67 27.82
CA LYS A 94 13.34 24.12 27.66
C LYS A 94 13.79 24.61 26.27
N SER A 95 14.42 23.77 25.49
CA SER A 95 14.84 24.07 24.12
C SER A 95 13.81 23.60 23.06
N SER A 96 12.64 23.16 23.50
CA SER A 96 11.55 22.80 22.59
C SER A 96 11.09 24.02 21.78
N PRO A 97 10.74 23.84 20.50
CA PRO A 97 10.10 24.90 19.71
C PRO A 97 8.67 25.20 20.21
N PHE A 98 8.05 24.27 20.93
CA PHE A 98 6.71 24.45 21.47
C PHE A 98 6.76 25.25 22.79
N SER A 99 6.03 26.35 22.84
CA SER A 99 5.87 27.13 24.02
C SER A 99 4.99 26.43 25.08
N ARG A 100 4.02 25.62 24.59
CA ARG A 100 3.11 24.84 25.41
C ARG A 100 2.91 23.44 24.76
N LEU A 101 3.12 22.40 25.55
CA LEU A 101 2.81 21.02 25.15
C LEU A 101 2.00 20.39 26.29
N GLU A 102 0.73 20.13 26.04
CA GLU A 102 -0.22 19.64 27.04
C GLU A 102 -0.88 18.35 26.61
N LEU A 103 -0.94 17.37 27.50
CA LEU A 103 -1.70 16.14 27.30
C LEU A 103 -3.14 16.32 27.83
N ILE A 104 -4.09 16.03 26.96
CA ILE A 104 -5.50 16.02 27.30
C ILE A 104 -5.92 14.54 27.45
N GLN A 105 -6.37 14.22 28.65
CA GLN A 105 -6.96 12.91 28.92
C GLN A 105 -8.46 12.94 28.64
N SER A 106 -8.95 11.93 27.98
CA SER A 106 -10.38 11.72 27.83
C SER A 106 -10.76 10.24 27.97
N THR A 107 -12.04 10.04 28.30
CA THR A 107 -12.71 8.74 28.30
C THR A 107 -13.56 8.57 27.04
N SER A 108 -13.28 9.34 26.00
CA SER A 108 -13.99 9.27 24.71
C SER A 108 -13.80 7.92 24.05
N HIS A 109 -14.83 7.48 23.36
CA HIS A 109 -14.83 6.22 22.60
C HIS A 109 -14.79 6.44 21.09
N SER A 110 -14.91 7.69 20.63
CA SER A 110 -14.89 8.07 19.23
C SER A 110 -14.18 9.40 19.03
N ILE A 111 -13.81 9.68 17.77
CA ILE A 111 -13.26 11.00 17.41
C ILE A 111 -14.32 12.09 17.62
N GLY A 112 -15.61 11.80 17.40
CA GLY A 112 -16.70 12.74 17.65
C GLY A 112 -16.76 13.17 19.12
N ASP A 113 -16.65 12.22 20.05
CA ASP A 113 -16.59 12.52 21.49
C ASP A 113 -15.36 13.36 21.84
N ALA A 114 -14.21 13.07 21.22
CA ALA A 114 -13.00 13.85 21.41
C ALA A 114 -13.16 15.30 20.97
N MET A 115 -13.82 15.55 19.83
CA MET A 115 -14.08 16.91 19.33
C MET A 115 -15.04 17.67 20.25
N ARG A 116 -16.09 17.04 20.76
CA ARG A 116 -17.04 17.62 21.73
C ARG A 116 -16.36 17.95 23.06
N ASP A 117 -15.46 17.06 23.53
CA ASP A 117 -14.70 17.34 24.77
C ASP A 117 -13.74 18.51 24.57
N LEU A 118 -13.07 18.63 23.43
CA LEU A 118 -12.22 19.76 23.08
C LEU A 118 -12.99 21.08 23.04
N ASP A 119 -14.19 21.09 22.46
CA ASP A 119 -15.08 22.26 22.44
C ASP A 119 -15.46 22.68 23.85
N SER A 120 -15.89 21.73 24.69
CA SER A 120 -16.29 21.99 26.08
C SER A 120 -15.19 22.61 26.94
N ARG A 121 -13.92 22.32 26.64
CA ARG A 121 -12.75 22.82 27.35
C ARG A 121 -12.39 24.25 26.97
N GLY A 122 -12.77 24.72 25.79
CA GLY A 122 -12.50 26.06 25.30
C GLY A 122 -11.02 26.44 25.25
N LEU A 123 -10.14 25.46 24.94
CA LEU A 123 -8.68 25.67 24.90
C LEU A 123 -8.22 26.32 23.60
N LEU A 124 -8.99 26.17 22.53
CA LEU A 124 -8.65 26.62 21.19
C LEU A 124 -9.31 27.96 20.92
N VAL A 125 -8.50 28.99 20.68
CA VAL A 125 -8.97 30.38 20.59
C VAL A 125 -9.03 30.83 19.12
N GLY A 126 -8.04 30.46 18.32
CA GLY A 126 -7.91 30.85 16.92
C GLY A 126 -7.98 29.68 15.94
N ASP A 127 -7.54 29.92 14.73
CA ASP A 127 -7.37 28.84 13.74
C ASP A 127 -6.34 27.83 14.25
N PHE A 128 -6.63 26.56 14.17
CA PHE A 128 -5.77 25.48 14.68
C PHE A 128 -5.59 24.36 13.65
N LEU A 129 -4.52 23.59 13.82
CA LEU A 129 -4.26 22.39 13.06
C LEU A 129 -4.84 21.19 13.79
N LEU A 130 -5.64 20.40 13.10
CA LEU A 130 -6.06 19.07 13.54
C LEU A 130 -5.23 18.02 12.80
N VAL A 131 -4.43 17.26 13.54
CA VAL A 131 -3.49 16.29 12.98
C VAL A 131 -3.58 14.98 13.75
N TYR A 132 -3.36 13.87 13.08
CA TYR A 132 -3.28 12.57 13.75
C TYR A 132 -1.84 12.25 14.19
N GLY A 133 -1.69 11.48 15.26
CA GLY A 133 -0.40 11.05 15.79
C GLY A 133 0.37 10.06 14.93
N ASP A 134 -0.16 9.74 13.74
CA ASP A 134 0.38 8.79 12.75
C ASP A 134 0.71 9.43 11.40
N VAL A 135 0.82 10.77 11.36
CA VAL A 135 1.14 11.53 10.15
C VAL A 135 2.64 11.64 9.95
N VAL A 136 3.10 11.33 8.75
CA VAL A 136 4.47 11.53 8.27
C VAL A 136 4.42 12.53 7.12
N SER A 137 4.93 13.76 7.33
CA SER A 137 4.88 14.82 6.32
C SER A 137 6.08 15.75 6.40
N ASN A 138 6.61 16.12 5.25
CA ASN A 138 7.62 17.18 5.10
C ASN A 138 7.06 18.44 4.43
N LEU A 139 5.74 18.58 4.44
CA LEU A 139 5.02 19.67 3.80
C LEU A 139 5.25 21.01 4.50
N PRO A 140 5.60 22.09 3.82
CA PRO A 140 5.51 23.44 4.34
C PRO A 140 4.05 23.90 4.38
N LEU A 141 3.53 24.21 5.57
CA LEU A 141 2.12 24.62 5.73
C LEU A 141 1.87 26.11 5.48
N GLU A 142 2.90 26.91 5.27
CA GLU A 142 2.77 28.37 5.14
C GLU A 142 1.79 28.79 4.04
N SER A 143 1.85 28.14 2.87
CA SER A 143 0.96 28.41 1.73
C SER A 143 -0.50 28.02 2.05
N ALA A 144 -0.71 26.89 2.69
CA ALA A 144 -2.04 26.41 3.07
C ALA A 144 -2.69 27.30 4.14
N LEU A 145 -1.91 27.69 5.16
CA LEU A 145 -2.35 28.62 6.21
C LEU A 145 -2.66 30.01 5.65
N ALA A 146 -1.79 30.54 4.78
CA ALA A 146 -2.03 31.82 4.14
C ALA A 146 -3.30 31.82 3.27
N ALA A 147 -3.51 30.74 2.50
CA ALA A 147 -4.72 30.56 1.70
C ALA A 147 -5.97 30.43 2.58
N HIS A 148 -5.91 29.68 3.69
CA HIS A 148 -7.00 29.53 4.63
C HIS A 148 -7.38 30.90 5.26
N ARG A 149 -6.40 31.63 5.80
CA ARG A 149 -6.61 32.97 6.39
C ARG A 149 -7.16 33.96 5.36
N ALA A 150 -6.66 33.96 4.13
CA ALA A 150 -7.15 34.81 3.06
C ALA A 150 -8.61 34.52 2.66
N ARG A 151 -9.01 33.24 2.65
CA ARG A 151 -10.39 32.81 2.41
C ARG A 151 -11.29 33.25 3.57
N ARG A 152 -10.89 33.00 4.81
CA ARG A 152 -11.64 33.36 5.99
C ARG A 152 -11.83 34.89 6.16
N ALA A 153 -10.85 35.69 5.73
CA ALA A 153 -10.98 37.15 5.70
C ALA A 153 -12.07 37.62 4.73
N LYS A 154 -12.34 36.88 3.65
CA LYS A 154 -13.38 37.16 2.66
C LYS A 154 -14.73 36.56 3.06
N ASP A 155 -14.72 35.34 3.53
CA ASP A 155 -15.90 34.54 3.90
C ASP A 155 -15.67 33.85 5.25
N LYS A 156 -16.39 34.30 6.27
CA LYS A 156 -16.34 33.71 7.61
C LYS A 156 -16.90 32.29 7.69
N ASN A 157 -17.64 31.87 6.65
CA ASN A 157 -18.18 30.51 6.56
C ASN A 157 -17.16 29.48 6.05
N ALA A 158 -15.97 29.91 5.61
CA ALA A 158 -14.87 29.03 5.29
C ALA A 158 -14.24 28.52 6.61
N ILE A 159 -14.72 27.37 7.11
CA ILE A 159 -14.37 26.89 8.45
C ILE A 159 -13.23 25.88 8.47
N MET A 160 -12.95 25.19 7.35
CA MET A 160 -11.95 24.13 7.33
C MET A 160 -11.25 24.08 5.97
N THR A 161 -9.96 23.79 6.00
CA THR A 161 -9.16 23.47 4.80
C THR A 161 -8.47 22.14 5.00
N MET A 162 -8.82 21.17 4.15
CA MET A 162 -8.21 19.83 4.14
C MET A 162 -6.96 19.82 3.27
N VAL A 163 -5.90 19.23 3.78
CA VAL A 163 -4.67 18.99 3.01
C VAL A 163 -4.75 17.65 2.34
N LEU A 164 -4.77 17.65 1.01
CA LEU A 164 -4.86 16.47 0.17
C LEU A 164 -3.61 16.34 -0.69
N ARG A 165 -3.13 15.13 -0.88
CA ARG A 165 -2.00 14.85 -1.75
C ARG A 165 -2.48 14.21 -3.05
N GLU A 166 -1.96 14.71 -4.16
CA GLU A 166 -2.15 14.09 -5.46
C GLU A 166 -1.34 12.79 -5.57
N ALA A 167 -2.00 11.73 -5.95
CA ALA A 167 -1.38 10.40 -6.09
C ALA A 167 -2.15 9.58 -7.11
N GLY A 168 -1.45 8.91 -8.02
CA GLY A 168 -2.08 8.03 -9.01
C GLY A 168 -3.06 7.02 -8.39
N ALA A 169 -3.97 6.49 -9.19
CA ALA A 169 -5.01 5.56 -8.74
C ALA A 169 -4.43 4.34 -7.98
N THR A 170 -3.26 3.86 -8.40
CA THR A 170 -2.55 2.68 -7.85
C THR A 170 -1.45 3.04 -6.87
N HIS A 171 -1.43 4.25 -6.32
CA HIS A 171 -0.35 4.65 -5.43
C HIS A 171 -0.33 3.78 -4.16
N ARG A 172 0.86 3.29 -3.80
CA ARG A 172 1.08 2.32 -2.70
C ARG A 172 0.60 2.76 -1.32
N THR A 173 0.49 4.07 -1.06
CA THR A 173 -0.01 4.60 0.22
C THR A 173 -1.52 4.81 0.22
N LYS A 174 -2.22 4.56 -0.88
CA LYS A 174 -3.69 4.57 -0.90
C LYS A 174 -4.24 3.43 -0.06
N ALA A 175 -5.33 3.73 0.63
CA ALA A 175 -6.07 2.69 1.33
C ALA A 175 -6.62 1.68 0.31
N GLN A 176 -6.48 0.41 0.63
CA GLN A 176 -7.14 -0.64 -0.13
C GLN A 176 -8.52 -0.90 0.46
N GLY A 177 -9.46 -1.23 -0.41
CA GLY A 177 -10.82 -1.53 -0.02
C GLY A 177 -11.77 -0.36 -0.11
N THR A 178 -11.33 0.88 0.06
CA THR A 178 -12.18 2.06 -0.12
C THR A 178 -11.42 3.16 -0.83
N SER A 179 -12.08 3.78 -1.80
CA SER A 179 -11.52 4.92 -2.55
C SER A 179 -12.27 6.19 -2.17
N PRO A 180 -11.60 7.19 -1.61
CA PRO A 180 -12.23 8.48 -1.37
C PRO A 180 -12.46 9.20 -2.68
N VAL A 181 -13.66 9.71 -2.88
CA VAL A 181 -14.05 10.52 -4.03
C VAL A 181 -14.36 11.93 -3.54
N PHE A 182 -13.64 12.90 -4.08
CA PHE A 182 -13.84 14.31 -3.80
C PHE A 182 -14.43 14.99 -5.04
N VAL A 183 -15.49 15.75 -4.86
CA VAL A 183 -16.06 16.64 -5.87
C VAL A 183 -15.66 18.07 -5.50
N ILE A 184 -14.88 18.72 -6.37
CA ILE A 184 -14.21 19.98 -6.07
C ILE A 184 -14.57 21.03 -7.11
N ASP A 185 -14.80 22.26 -6.68
CA ASP A 185 -14.82 23.45 -7.52
C ASP A 185 -13.39 23.98 -7.64
N PRO A 186 -12.71 23.81 -8.80
CA PRO A 186 -11.31 24.20 -8.98
C PRO A 186 -11.08 25.71 -8.92
N GLN A 187 -12.11 26.53 -9.17
CA GLN A 187 -11.97 28.00 -9.15
C GLN A 187 -11.88 28.55 -7.71
N LYS A 188 -12.49 27.86 -6.75
CA LYS A 188 -12.55 28.27 -5.35
C LYS A 188 -11.81 27.33 -4.40
N ASP A 189 -11.22 26.25 -4.90
CA ASP A 189 -10.65 25.15 -4.13
C ASP A 189 -11.67 24.61 -3.08
N ARG A 190 -12.94 24.60 -3.43
CA ARG A 190 -14.02 24.24 -2.52
C ARG A 190 -14.41 22.80 -2.72
N CYS A 191 -14.49 22.04 -1.63
CA CYS A 191 -15.08 20.71 -1.63
C CYS A 191 -16.60 20.84 -1.63
N LEU A 192 -17.25 20.27 -2.65
CA LEU A 192 -18.69 20.31 -2.83
C LEU A 192 -19.37 19.04 -2.31
N HIS A 193 -18.73 17.89 -2.53
CA HIS A 193 -19.23 16.60 -2.08
C HIS A 193 -18.05 15.67 -1.78
N PHE A 194 -18.26 14.77 -0.84
CA PHE A 194 -17.32 13.74 -0.46
C PHE A 194 -18.05 12.42 -0.24
N GLU A 195 -17.51 11.36 -0.84
CA GLU A 195 -18.03 10.00 -0.61
C GLU A 195 -16.86 9.02 -0.53
N GLN A 196 -17.00 8.00 0.30
CA GLN A 196 -16.04 6.93 0.43
C GLN A 196 -16.63 5.69 -0.23
N MET A 197 -16.11 5.35 -1.41
CA MET A 197 -16.62 4.25 -2.22
C MET A 197 -15.92 2.93 -1.88
N PRO A 198 -16.64 1.83 -1.65
CA PRO A 198 -16.04 0.51 -1.47
C PRO A 198 -15.48 0.00 -2.80
N ASN A 199 -14.30 -0.62 -2.77
CA ASN A 199 -13.61 -1.19 -3.95
C ASN A 199 -14.17 -2.56 -4.39
N ARG A 200 -15.24 -3.08 -3.77
CA ARG A 200 -15.79 -4.41 -4.09
C ARG A 200 -17.03 -4.31 -4.97
N ASP A 201 -16.95 -4.92 -6.13
CA ASP A 201 -17.91 -5.59 -7.06
C ASP A 201 -19.40 -5.17 -7.10
N GLN A 202 -19.82 -4.09 -6.47
CA GLN A 202 -21.19 -3.60 -6.60
C GLN A 202 -21.20 -2.18 -7.17
N THR A 203 -21.93 -2.04 -8.24
CA THR A 203 -22.29 -0.79 -8.95
C THR A 203 -21.79 0.51 -8.31
N HIS A 204 -20.67 1.00 -8.83
CA HIS A 204 -20.01 2.21 -8.33
C HIS A 204 -20.65 3.45 -8.95
N TYR A 205 -21.76 3.91 -8.39
CA TYR A 205 -22.36 5.16 -8.79
C TYR A 205 -22.17 6.21 -7.70
N LEU A 206 -21.54 7.31 -8.06
CA LEU A 206 -21.50 8.50 -7.22
C LEU A 206 -22.85 9.24 -7.36
N SER A 207 -23.56 9.44 -6.27
CA SER A 207 -24.79 10.21 -6.25
C SER A 207 -24.46 11.69 -6.00
N ILE A 208 -24.44 12.49 -7.05
CA ILE A 208 -24.24 13.93 -6.98
C ILE A 208 -25.59 14.63 -7.06
N ASP A 209 -25.81 15.61 -6.18
CA ASP A 209 -27.01 16.45 -6.24
C ASP A 209 -27.03 17.25 -7.55
N PRO A 210 -28.11 17.16 -8.35
CA PRO A 210 -28.24 17.91 -9.60
C PRO A 210 -28.12 19.43 -9.42
N GLU A 211 -28.40 19.95 -8.24
CA GLU A 211 -28.30 21.37 -7.92
C GLU A 211 -26.85 21.85 -7.95
N LEU A 212 -25.90 21.03 -7.52
CA LEU A 212 -24.46 21.34 -7.62
C LEU A 212 -24.03 21.55 -9.08
N LEU A 213 -24.57 20.76 -10.02
CA LEU A 213 -24.28 20.89 -11.45
C LEU A 213 -24.84 22.17 -12.05
N SER A 214 -25.93 22.70 -11.49
CA SER A 214 -26.56 23.95 -11.96
C SER A 214 -25.91 25.20 -11.41
N THR A 215 -25.34 25.12 -10.21
CA THR A 215 -24.77 26.28 -9.49
C THR A 215 -23.29 26.52 -9.78
N HIS A 216 -22.56 25.50 -10.20
CA HIS A 216 -21.12 25.58 -10.47
C HIS A 216 -20.83 25.43 -11.96
N GLN A 217 -19.97 26.30 -12.52
CA GLN A 217 -19.61 26.28 -13.94
C GLN A 217 -18.64 25.14 -14.28
N GLU A 218 -17.81 24.76 -13.33
CA GLU A 218 -16.77 23.75 -13.47
C GLU A 218 -16.72 22.92 -12.20
N ILE A 219 -16.73 21.59 -12.36
CA ILE A 219 -16.71 20.61 -11.26
C ILE A 219 -15.72 19.53 -11.65
N GLU A 220 -14.77 19.25 -10.77
CA GLU A 220 -13.83 18.13 -10.88
C GLU A 220 -14.21 17.00 -9.93
N VAL A 221 -14.34 15.79 -10.45
CA VAL A 221 -14.49 14.57 -9.65
C VAL A 221 -13.12 13.91 -9.56
N ARG A 222 -12.53 13.90 -8.35
CA ARG A 222 -11.16 13.45 -8.11
C ARG A 222 -11.15 12.17 -7.27
N GLN A 223 -10.57 11.11 -7.82
CA GLN A 223 -10.29 9.84 -7.13
C GLN A 223 -8.81 9.63 -6.87
N ASP A 224 -7.97 10.50 -7.43
CA ASP A 224 -6.52 10.48 -7.34
C ASP A 224 -5.97 11.16 -6.09
N LEU A 225 -6.82 11.64 -5.19
CA LEU A 225 -6.42 12.33 -3.99
C LEU A 225 -6.30 11.39 -2.78
N ILE A 226 -5.28 11.62 -1.96
CA ILE A 226 -5.06 10.95 -0.67
C ILE A 226 -5.29 11.98 0.44
N ASP A 227 -6.10 11.61 1.44
CA ASP A 227 -6.27 12.38 2.66
C ASP A 227 -5.02 12.23 3.55
N CYS A 228 -4.33 13.35 3.76
CA CYS A 228 -3.11 13.40 4.56
C CYS A 228 -3.37 13.39 6.07
N GLY A 229 -4.63 13.55 6.51
CA GLY A 229 -4.96 13.68 7.93
C GLY A 229 -4.40 14.95 8.58
N ILE A 230 -4.31 16.01 7.79
CA ILE A 230 -3.90 17.35 8.21
C ILE A 230 -5.01 18.31 7.82
N ASP A 231 -5.66 18.90 8.80
CA ASP A 231 -6.77 19.81 8.60
C ASP A 231 -6.50 21.16 9.30
N ILE A 232 -6.70 22.25 8.60
CA ILE A 232 -6.69 23.59 9.17
C ILE A 232 -8.13 23.94 9.52
N CYS A 233 -8.42 24.06 10.79
CA CYS A 233 -9.76 24.22 11.33
C CYS A 233 -9.92 25.54 12.07
N THR A 234 -11.15 26.03 12.08
CA THR A 234 -11.56 27.13 12.98
C THR A 234 -12.33 26.54 14.17
N PRO A 235 -12.49 27.26 15.28
CA PRO A 235 -13.30 26.81 16.40
C PRO A 235 -14.76 26.48 16.02
N ASP A 236 -15.30 27.08 14.95
CA ASP A 236 -16.63 26.77 14.41
C ASP A 236 -16.79 25.27 14.05
N VAL A 237 -15.69 24.59 13.71
CA VAL A 237 -15.70 23.14 13.43
C VAL A 237 -16.08 22.37 14.68
N LEU A 238 -15.50 22.71 15.84
CA LEU A 238 -15.82 22.06 17.12
C LEU A 238 -17.28 22.27 17.51
N ALA A 239 -17.79 23.49 17.32
CA ALA A 239 -19.19 23.81 17.60
C ALA A 239 -20.15 22.93 16.80
N LEU A 240 -19.84 22.68 15.48
CA LEU A 240 -20.65 21.77 14.66
C LEU A 240 -20.65 20.32 15.17
N TRP A 241 -19.53 19.86 15.73
CA TRP A 241 -19.46 18.54 16.37
C TRP A 241 -20.29 18.49 17.66
N SER A 242 -20.38 19.60 18.38
CA SER A 242 -21.18 19.70 19.59
C SER A 242 -22.66 19.78 19.29
N ASP A 243 -23.04 20.39 18.18
CA ASP A 243 -24.44 20.53 17.75
C ASP A 243 -25.08 19.21 17.30
N ASN A 244 -24.27 18.25 16.80
CA ASN A 244 -24.78 16.98 16.31
C ASN A 244 -23.98 15.77 16.89
N PHE A 245 -24.66 14.96 17.69
CA PHE A 245 -24.09 13.78 18.34
C PHE A 245 -23.90 12.59 17.40
N ASP A 246 -24.53 12.57 16.22
CA ASP A 246 -24.40 11.48 15.25
C ASP A 246 -23.03 11.50 14.54
N PHE A 247 -22.31 12.60 14.63
CA PHE A 247 -20.98 12.69 14.05
C PHE A 247 -19.96 11.91 14.91
N GLN A 248 -19.51 10.75 14.40
CA GLN A 248 -18.51 9.91 15.07
C GLN A 248 -17.17 9.90 14.32
N ALA A 249 -17.20 9.94 12.97
CA ALA A 249 -16.03 9.90 12.12
C ALA A 249 -15.84 11.20 11.31
N PRO A 250 -14.59 11.71 11.15
CA PRO A 250 -14.35 13.02 10.52
C PRO A 250 -14.73 13.09 9.04
N ARG A 251 -14.55 12.03 8.29
CA ARG A 251 -14.82 12.05 6.83
C ARG A 251 -16.20 11.49 6.51
N LYS A 252 -16.51 10.27 6.92
CA LYS A 252 -17.76 9.58 6.60
C LYS A 252 -18.97 10.22 7.28
N GLY A 253 -18.84 10.53 8.58
CA GLY A 253 -19.94 11.17 9.34
C GLY A 253 -19.97 12.69 9.16
N PHE A 254 -18.98 13.39 9.69
CA PHE A 254 -18.96 14.84 9.76
C PHE A 254 -18.90 15.54 8.39
N LEU A 255 -17.83 15.29 7.61
CA LEU A 255 -17.61 15.99 6.34
C LEU A 255 -18.76 15.72 5.36
N HIS A 256 -19.13 14.46 5.18
CA HIS A 256 -20.20 14.06 4.25
C HIS A 256 -21.53 14.73 4.61
N SER A 257 -21.93 14.69 5.90
CA SER A 257 -23.21 15.24 6.34
C SER A 257 -23.25 16.76 6.27
N VAL A 258 -22.17 17.46 6.70
CA VAL A 258 -22.16 18.93 6.63
C VAL A 258 -22.15 19.43 5.19
N LEU A 259 -21.48 18.73 4.26
CA LEU A 259 -21.53 19.08 2.84
C LEU A 259 -22.91 18.84 2.24
N LYS A 260 -23.59 17.75 2.62
CA LYS A 260 -24.94 17.43 2.18
C LYS A 260 -25.97 18.48 2.67
N ASP A 261 -25.82 18.94 3.90
CA ASP A 261 -26.72 19.92 4.53
C ASP A 261 -26.23 21.37 4.34
N TYR A 262 -25.48 21.64 3.29
CA TYR A 262 -24.88 22.98 3.03
C TYR A 262 -25.91 24.10 3.05
N GLU A 263 -27.09 23.89 2.49
CA GLU A 263 -28.15 24.90 2.46
C GLU A 263 -28.61 25.34 3.87
N LEU A 264 -28.57 24.44 4.85
CA LEU A 264 -28.94 24.72 6.23
C LEU A 264 -27.80 25.35 7.00
N ASN A 265 -26.58 24.82 6.86
CA ASN A 265 -25.42 25.20 7.65
C ASN A 265 -24.67 26.41 7.09
N GLY A 266 -24.71 26.61 5.77
CA GLY A 266 -23.98 27.65 5.05
C GLY A 266 -22.45 27.57 5.19
N LYS A 267 -21.91 26.49 5.78
CA LYS A 267 -20.48 26.33 6.04
C LYS A 267 -19.75 25.73 4.84
N THR A 268 -18.54 26.19 4.58
CA THR A 268 -17.76 25.76 3.42
C THR A 268 -16.44 25.09 3.83
N PHE A 269 -16.14 24.01 3.12
CA PHE A 269 -14.90 23.25 3.23
C PHE A 269 -14.05 23.49 1.99
N HIS A 270 -12.76 23.66 2.20
CA HIS A 270 -11.83 23.91 1.13
C HIS A 270 -10.75 22.82 1.10
N THR A 271 -10.09 22.69 -0.05
CA THR A 271 -8.99 21.76 -0.23
C THR A 271 -7.69 22.52 -0.52
N HIS A 272 -6.58 21.94 -0.09
CA HIS A 272 -5.24 22.35 -0.49
C HIS A 272 -4.53 21.13 -1.05
N ILE A 273 -4.40 21.07 -2.38
CA ILE A 273 -3.87 19.90 -3.08
C ILE A 273 -2.36 20.07 -3.26
N ILE A 274 -1.60 19.03 -2.93
CA ILE A 274 -0.14 18.99 -2.95
C ILE A 274 0.33 17.95 -3.95
N SER A 275 1.27 18.34 -4.82
CA SER A 275 1.96 17.45 -5.77
C SER A 275 3.42 17.19 -5.39
N ASP A 276 4.12 18.19 -4.82
CA ASP A 276 5.58 18.22 -4.76
C ASP A 276 6.19 17.70 -3.45
N HIS A 277 5.38 17.51 -2.40
CA HIS A 277 5.86 17.15 -1.07
C HIS A 277 5.30 15.80 -0.61
N TYR A 278 5.99 15.21 0.36
CA TYR A 278 5.55 13.96 0.95
C TYR A 278 4.59 14.20 2.11
N ALA A 279 3.43 13.58 2.04
CA ALA A 279 2.50 13.49 3.15
C ALA A 279 1.77 12.15 3.08
N ALA A 280 1.79 11.41 4.15
CA ALA A 280 1.11 10.13 4.26
C ALA A 280 0.69 9.87 5.71
N ARG A 281 -0.35 9.08 5.88
CA ARG A 281 -0.85 8.64 7.16
C ARG A 281 -0.70 7.15 7.32
N VAL A 282 -0.21 6.69 8.47
CA VAL A 282 -0.03 5.26 8.78
C VAL A 282 -1.30 4.72 9.42
N ARG A 283 -2.35 4.47 8.62
CA ARG A 283 -3.67 4.05 9.10
C ARG A 283 -3.79 2.56 9.37
N ASN A 284 -3.05 1.74 8.65
CA ASN A 284 -3.10 0.28 8.72
C ASN A 284 -1.71 -0.32 8.46
N LEU A 285 -1.59 -1.64 8.58
CA LEU A 285 -0.33 -2.36 8.38
C LEU A 285 0.22 -2.23 6.95
N HIS A 286 -0.66 -2.09 5.95
CA HIS A 286 -0.23 -1.84 4.58
C HIS A 286 0.42 -0.46 4.43
N ALA A 287 -0.22 0.59 4.97
CA ALA A 287 0.37 1.93 5.01
C ALA A 287 1.66 1.96 5.85
N TYR A 288 1.72 1.18 6.94
CA TYR A 288 2.94 1.00 7.74
C TYR A 288 4.10 0.47 6.91
N ASP A 289 3.89 -0.58 6.13
CA ASP A 289 4.89 -1.14 5.22
C ASP A 289 5.31 -0.12 4.14
N SER A 290 4.33 0.50 3.48
CA SER A 290 4.57 1.44 2.38
C SER A 290 5.34 2.68 2.85
N VAL A 291 4.88 3.32 3.93
CA VAL A 291 5.53 4.52 4.49
C VAL A 291 6.91 4.20 5.07
N SER A 292 7.09 3.02 5.71
CA SER A 292 8.42 2.58 6.16
C SER A 292 9.41 2.48 5.01
N LYS A 293 9.00 1.89 3.88
CA LYS A 293 9.83 1.79 2.68
C LYS A 293 10.13 3.16 2.07
N ASP A 294 9.17 4.08 2.12
CA ASP A 294 9.36 5.46 1.67
C ASP A 294 10.39 6.21 2.50
N ILE A 295 10.32 6.09 3.82
CA ILE A 295 11.29 6.69 4.75
C ILE A 295 12.70 6.14 4.49
N VAL A 296 12.84 4.81 4.39
CA VAL A 296 14.11 4.14 4.13
C VAL A 296 14.67 4.51 2.75
N SER A 297 13.80 4.68 1.74
CA SER A 297 14.17 5.11 0.38
C SER A 297 14.36 6.62 0.25
N ARG A 298 14.23 7.41 1.32
CA ARG A 298 14.44 8.88 1.41
C ARG A 298 13.37 9.73 0.69
N TRP A 299 12.21 9.16 0.37
CA TRP A 299 11.12 9.95 -0.22
C TRP A 299 10.56 11.01 0.74
N ALA A 300 10.61 10.75 2.04
CA ALA A 300 10.16 11.67 3.08
C ALA A 300 11.28 12.60 3.61
N TYR A 301 12.39 12.79 2.88
CA TYR A 301 13.48 13.65 3.34
C TYR A 301 12.97 15.04 3.80
N PRO A 302 13.40 15.57 4.95
CA PRO A 302 14.48 15.11 5.83
C PRO A 302 14.10 14.02 6.88
N LEU A 303 12.87 13.53 6.88
CA LEU A 303 12.37 12.52 7.81
C LEU A 303 12.91 11.11 7.48
N CYS A 304 14.21 10.94 7.57
CA CYS A 304 14.93 9.70 7.26
C CYS A 304 15.64 9.18 8.52
N PRO A 305 16.02 7.89 8.60
CA PRO A 305 16.68 7.35 9.78
C PRO A 305 17.96 8.08 10.16
N ASP A 306 18.78 8.52 9.18
CA ASP A 306 20.03 9.28 9.40
C ASP A 306 19.83 10.71 9.90
N SER A 307 18.60 11.22 9.92
CA SER A 307 18.28 12.50 10.57
C SER A 307 18.29 12.40 12.10
N ASN A 308 18.29 11.18 12.64
CA ASN A 308 18.39 10.91 14.08
C ASN A 308 17.42 11.71 14.92
N LEU A 309 16.11 11.60 14.58
CA LEU A 309 15.03 12.39 15.18
C LEU A 309 14.91 12.23 16.69
N VAL A 310 15.18 11.01 17.18
CA VAL A 310 15.11 10.71 18.62
C VAL A 310 16.50 10.86 19.27
N GLN A 311 16.53 11.41 20.47
CA GLN A 311 17.78 11.56 21.23
C GLN A 311 18.42 10.20 21.46
N GLY A 312 19.73 10.10 21.15
CA GLY A 312 20.52 8.85 21.29
C GLY A 312 20.49 7.95 20.07
N GLN A 313 19.82 8.31 18.99
CA GLN A 313 19.99 7.67 17.68
C GLN A 313 21.34 8.08 17.06
N SER A 314 21.94 7.17 16.31
CA SER A 314 23.24 7.38 15.65
C SER A 314 23.32 6.66 14.31
N TYR A 315 22.21 6.67 13.55
CA TYR A 315 22.16 6.03 12.24
C TYR A 315 23.08 6.71 11.25
N ARG A 316 23.78 5.89 10.48
CA ARG A 316 24.61 6.32 9.35
C ARG A 316 24.15 5.63 8.08
N LEU A 317 23.93 6.43 7.03
CA LEU A 317 23.59 5.93 5.70
C LEU A 317 24.79 5.23 5.06
N GLN A 318 24.55 4.04 4.51
CA GLN A 318 25.48 3.27 3.70
C GLN A 318 24.93 3.03 2.29
N LYS A 319 25.77 2.48 1.40
CA LYS A 319 25.38 2.18 0.02
C LYS A 319 24.14 1.25 -0.02
N GLY A 320 23.15 1.57 -0.88
CA GLY A 320 21.93 0.79 -1.05
C GLY A 320 20.85 1.09 -0.02
N ASN A 321 20.78 2.33 0.49
CA ASN A 321 19.79 2.75 1.50
C ASN A 321 19.80 1.86 2.74
N THR A 322 21.01 1.48 3.17
CA THR A 322 21.22 0.71 4.39
C THR A 322 21.64 1.65 5.51
N TYR A 323 20.93 1.59 6.62
CA TYR A 323 21.18 2.43 7.80
C TYR A 323 21.64 1.57 8.95
N LYS A 324 22.73 1.94 9.54
CA LYS A 324 23.33 1.21 10.66
C LYS A 324 23.64 2.17 11.80
N GLU A 325 23.15 1.84 12.98
CA GLU A 325 23.49 2.56 14.22
C GLU A 325 24.86 2.13 14.77
N GLU A 326 25.46 2.95 15.62
CA GLU A 326 26.71 2.58 16.29
C GLU A 326 26.48 1.44 17.31
N GLY A 327 27.48 0.55 17.44
CA GLY A 327 27.39 -0.58 18.38
C GLY A 327 26.68 -1.83 17.84
N VAL A 328 26.42 -1.91 16.53
CA VAL A 328 25.92 -3.14 15.88
C VAL A 328 27.08 -4.12 15.68
N ILE A 329 26.90 -5.38 16.10
CA ILE A 329 27.90 -6.45 16.01
C ILE A 329 27.54 -7.37 14.85
N LEU A 330 28.40 -7.46 13.86
CA LEU A 330 28.24 -8.32 12.68
C LEU A 330 29.24 -9.47 12.76
N ALA A 331 28.77 -10.70 12.69
CA ALA A 331 29.63 -11.88 12.59
C ALA A 331 30.19 -12.06 11.16
N ARG A 332 31.07 -13.06 10.99
CA ARG A 332 31.66 -13.35 9.69
C ARG A 332 30.61 -13.90 8.71
N ASP A 333 30.80 -13.59 7.42
CA ASP A 333 29.97 -14.09 6.33
C ASP A 333 28.47 -13.72 6.43
N CYS A 334 28.08 -12.71 7.24
CA CYS A 334 26.74 -12.17 7.23
C CYS A 334 26.57 -11.21 6.04
N ILE A 335 25.40 -11.30 5.38
CA ILE A 335 25.05 -10.49 4.22
C ILE A 335 23.93 -9.54 4.61
N ILE A 336 24.19 -8.23 4.51
CA ILE A 336 23.19 -7.19 4.70
C ILE A 336 22.86 -6.62 3.32
N GLY A 337 21.60 -6.79 2.92
CA GLY A 337 21.08 -6.32 1.64
C GLY A 337 20.68 -4.85 1.67
N ARG A 338 20.07 -4.40 0.57
CA ARG A 338 19.58 -3.03 0.40
C ARG A 338 18.35 -2.75 1.29
N LYS A 339 18.06 -1.47 1.50
CA LYS A 339 16.87 -1.00 2.24
C LYS A 339 16.72 -1.64 3.62
N THR A 340 17.81 -1.74 4.35
CA THR A 340 17.87 -2.38 5.67
C THR A 340 18.25 -1.36 6.74
N VAL A 341 17.52 -1.35 7.85
CA VAL A 341 17.78 -0.51 9.02
C VAL A 341 18.17 -1.41 10.19
N ILE A 342 19.26 -1.13 10.89
CA ILE A 342 19.74 -1.95 12.02
C ILE A 342 20.02 -1.04 13.22
N GLY A 343 19.30 -1.29 14.31
CA GLY A 343 19.39 -0.52 15.54
C GLY A 343 20.59 -0.93 16.41
N ARG A 344 20.97 -0.03 17.29
CA ARG A 344 22.09 -0.13 18.22
C ARG A 344 22.02 -1.39 19.09
N GLY A 345 23.17 -1.99 19.36
CA GLY A 345 23.30 -3.14 20.27
C GLY A 345 22.81 -4.47 19.67
N THR A 346 22.39 -4.48 18.41
CA THR A 346 21.94 -5.67 17.71
C THR A 346 23.13 -6.51 17.28
N SER A 347 23.05 -7.82 17.54
CA SER A 347 24.07 -8.80 17.14
C SER A 347 23.51 -9.73 16.05
N ILE A 348 24.28 -9.91 14.96
CA ILE A 348 23.89 -10.75 13.82
C ILE A 348 24.92 -11.88 13.69
N GLY A 349 24.44 -13.13 13.73
CA GLY A 349 25.23 -14.34 13.67
C GLY A 349 25.78 -14.66 12.28
N GLU A 350 26.66 -15.65 12.23
CA GLU A 350 27.38 -16.06 11.02
C GLU A 350 26.43 -16.57 9.93
N LYS A 351 26.74 -16.28 8.67
CA LYS A 351 26.01 -16.71 7.47
C LYS A 351 24.53 -16.31 7.44
N SER A 352 24.15 -15.32 8.22
CA SER A 352 22.79 -14.79 8.19
C SER A 352 22.64 -13.78 7.06
N VAL A 353 21.46 -13.80 6.41
CA VAL A 353 21.12 -12.95 5.27
C VAL A 353 19.94 -12.09 5.64
N ILE A 354 20.07 -10.77 5.54
CA ILE A 354 19.05 -9.80 5.90
C ILE A 354 18.85 -8.85 4.73
N THR A 355 17.64 -8.77 4.21
CA THR A 355 17.29 -7.92 3.07
C THR A 355 15.97 -7.18 3.33
N ASN A 356 15.84 -5.95 2.82
CA ASN A 356 14.61 -5.15 2.86
C ASN A 356 13.93 -5.07 4.25
N SER A 357 14.68 -5.10 5.35
CA SER A 357 14.15 -5.33 6.69
C SER A 357 14.56 -4.24 7.67
N ILE A 358 13.69 -3.97 8.63
CA ILE A 358 13.95 -3.03 9.70
C ILE A 358 14.12 -3.81 11.00
N ILE A 359 15.30 -3.69 11.61
CA ILE A 359 15.66 -4.38 12.84
C ILE A 359 15.88 -3.34 13.91
N GLY A 360 15.21 -3.51 15.02
CA GLY A 360 15.26 -2.66 16.19
C GLY A 360 16.57 -2.76 16.95
N ARG A 361 16.57 -2.22 18.15
CA ARG A 361 17.72 -2.16 19.05
C ARG A 361 17.80 -3.40 19.92
N HIS A 362 19.03 -3.76 20.30
CA HIS A 362 19.32 -4.87 21.20
C HIS A 362 18.73 -6.23 20.77
N CYS A 363 18.52 -6.41 19.45
CA CYS A 363 18.06 -7.69 18.91
C CYS A 363 19.21 -8.71 18.85
N GLN A 364 18.86 -9.98 19.02
CA GLN A 364 19.80 -11.10 18.91
C GLN A 364 19.41 -12.00 17.74
N ILE A 365 20.18 -11.98 16.66
CA ILE A 365 19.94 -12.81 15.47
C ILE A 365 21.00 -13.90 15.43
N GLY A 366 20.57 -15.16 15.42
CA GLY A 366 21.39 -16.35 15.39
C GLY A 366 22.12 -16.56 14.08
N ARG A 367 22.68 -17.76 13.90
CA ARG A 367 23.43 -18.19 12.72
C ARG A 367 22.50 -18.75 11.65
N ASN A 368 22.86 -18.63 10.37
CA ASN A 368 22.10 -19.13 9.23
C ASN A 368 20.63 -18.67 9.23
N VAL A 369 20.33 -17.48 9.73
CA VAL A 369 19.01 -16.88 9.75
C VAL A 369 18.79 -16.12 8.45
N LYS A 370 17.59 -16.31 7.84
CA LYS A 370 17.17 -15.56 6.65
C LYS A 370 16.04 -14.62 7.04
N ILE A 371 16.21 -13.33 6.79
CA ILE A 371 15.20 -12.29 7.05
C ILE A 371 15.01 -11.49 5.79
N ASP A 372 13.80 -11.46 5.27
CA ASP A 372 13.45 -10.67 4.10
C ASP A 372 12.14 -9.92 4.30
N GLY A 373 12.17 -8.59 4.14
CA GLY A 373 11.01 -7.71 4.22
C GLY A 373 10.33 -7.66 5.59
N ALA A 374 11.03 -8.02 6.68
CA ALA A 374 10.45 -8.11 8.01
C ALA A 374 10.72 -6.87 8.87
N TYR A 375 9.81 -6.62 9.79
CA TYR A 375 9.90 -5.59 10.83
C TYR A 375 10.11 -6.26 12.18
N ILE A 376 11.29 -6.12 12.73
CA ILE A 376 11.68 -6.72 14.01
C ILE A 376 11.96 -5.57 14.98
N TRP A 377 11.17 -5.47 16.03
CA TRP A 377 11.28 -4.38 16.98
C TRP A 377 12.31 -4.71 18.07
N ASP A 378 12.41 -3.84 19.07
CA ASP A 378 13.47 -3.87 20.05
C ASP A 378 13.48 -5.14 20.91
N TYR A 379 14.68 -5.58 21.32
CA TYR A 379 14.92 -6.72 22.21
C TYR A 379 14.43 -8.09 21.71
N ALA A 380 14.07 -8.21 20.42
CA ALA A 380 13.68 -9.48 19.86
C ALA A 380 14.86 -10.45 19.70
N SER A 381 14.61 -11.75 19.89
CA SER A 381 15.62 -12.80 19.72
C SER A 381 15.17 -13.84 18.68
N ILE A 382 15.99 -14.11 17.69
CA ILE A 382 15.76 -15.11 16.65
C ILE A 382 16.89 -16.12 16.68
N ALA A 383 16.57 -17.38 17.01
CA ALA A 383 17.58 -18.43 17.13
C ALA A 383 18.02 -19.00 15.77
N ASP A 384 19.05 -19.85 15.81
CA ASP A 384 19.75 -20.35 14.64
C ASP A 384 18.85 -21.08 13.63
N GLY A 385 19.09 -20.83 12.34
CA GLY A 385 18.48 -21.56 11.24
C GLY A 385 17.03 -21.19 10.95
N SER A 386 16.50 -20.12 11.53
CA SER A 386 15.13 -19.66 11.33
C SER A 386 15.00 -18.78 10.10
N THR A 387 13.81 -18.79 9.49
CA THR A 387 13.48 -17.97 8.32
C THR A 387 12.30 -17.08 8.67
N VAL A 388 12.43 -15.78 8.39
CA VAL A 388 11.38 -14.78 8.60
C VAL A 388 11.15 -14.03 7.31
N THR A 389 9.93 -14.09 6.81
CA THR A 389 9.57 -13.44 5.54
C THR A 389 8.40 -12.49 5.79
N LYS A 390 8.57 -11.22 5.45
CA LYS A 390 7.53 -10.18 5.44
C LYS A 390 6.57 -10.29 6.64
N ALA A 391 7.09 -10.24 7.86
CA ALA A 391 6.34 -10.35 9.10
C ALA A 391 6.65 -9.20 10.05
N VAL A 392 5.76 -8.94 11.00
CA VAL A 392 5.99 -7.97 12.08
C VAL A 392 6.21 -8.72 13.38
N ILE A 393 7.35 -8.48 14.01
CA ILE A 393 7.78 -9.11 15.27
C ILE A 393 7.99 -7.98 16.28
N ALA A 394 7.14 -7.94 17.30
CA ALA A 394 7.16 -6.91 18.33
C ALA A 394 8.32 -7.05 19.33
N ASN A 395 8.38 -6.14 20.29
CA ASN A 395 9.42 -6.13 21.30
C ASN A 395 9.44 -7.42 22.14
N GLU A 396 10.64 -7.84 22.55
CA GLU A 396 10.87 -8.95 23.47
C GLU A 396 10.36 -10.32 22.98
N VAL A 397 10.08 -10.48 21.69
CA VAL A 397 9.69 -11.76 21.11
C VAL A 397 10.89 -12.70 21.04
N ALA A 398 10.67 -13.96 21.39
CA ALA A 398 11.66 -15.03 21.33
C ALA A 398 11.26 -16.10 20.32
N ILE A 399 12.00 -16.22 19.20
CA ILE A 399 11.80 -17.23 18.17
C ILE A 399 12.82 -18.35 18.32
N GLY A 400 12.36 -19.59 18.46
CA GLY A 400 13.15 -20.78 18.59
C GLY A 400 13.99 -21.12 17.36
N ARG A 401 14.75 -22.22 17.43
CA ARG A 401 15.60 -22.66 16.31
C ARG A 401 14.76 -23.29 15.20
N ARG A 402 15.22 -23.08 13.95
CA ARG A 402 14.60 -23.68 12.77
C ARG A 402 13.10 -23.42 12.65
N CYS A 403 12.67 -22.25 13.10
CA CYS A 403 11.32 -21.78 12.90
C CYS A 403 11.16 -21.12 11.54
N THR A 404 9.98 -21.26 10.96
CA THR A 404 9.62 -20.58 9.72
C THR A 404 8.44 -19.65 9.99
N ILE A 405 8.65 -18.35 9.77
CA ILE A 405 7.60 -17.33 9.87
C ILE A 405 7.26 -16.90 8.45
N GLU A 406 6.03 -17.18 8.04
CA GLU A 406 5.53 -16.87 6.71
C GLU A 406 5.11 -15.41 6.57
N ALA A 407 4.95 -14.97 5.31
CA ALA A 407 4.59 -13.60 4.97
C ALA A 407 3.18 -13.26 5.48
N GLY A 408 3.08 -12.18 6.26
CA GLY A 408 1.81 -11.70 6.83
C GLY A 408 1.65 -11.96 8.32
N ALA A 409 2.46 -12.83 8.92
CA ALA A 409 2.37 -13.16 10.34
C ALA A 409 2.65 -11.94 11.23
N LEU A 410 1.81 -11.78 12.26
CA LEU A 410 1.92 -10.73 13.27
C LEU A 410 2.19 -11.35 14.64
N ILE A 411 3.32 -11.02 15.24
CA ILE A 411 3.75 -11.56 16.52
C ILE A 411 3.88 -10.42 17.52
N SER A 412 2.98 -10.38 18.50
CA SER A 412 2.90 -9.33 19.50
C SER A 412 3.96 -9.45 20.60
N TYR A 413 3.95 -8.54 21.52
CA TYR A 413 4.98 -8.34 22.54
C TYR A 413 5.23 -9.58 23.41
N GLY A 414 6.53 -9.87 23.59
CA GLY A 414 7.01 -10.91 24.50
C GLY A 414 6.53 -12.32 24.21
N VAL A 415 5.94 -12.59 23.05
CA VAL A 415 5.57 -13.95 22.62
C VAL A 415 6.81 -14.81 22.49
N SER A 416 6.70 -16.07 22.89
CA SER A 416 7.77 -17.07 22.77
C SER A 416 7.32 -18.23 21.88
N ILE A 417 8.09 -18.52 20.83
CA ILE A 417 7.81 -19.61 19.88
C ILE A 417 8.84 -20.72 20.10
N SER A 418 8.37 -21.95 20.25
CA SER A 418 9.22 -23.14 20.43
C SER A 418 10.00 -23.48 19.16
N GLU A 419 10.98 -24.37 19.30
CA GLU A 419 11.83 -24.82 18.21
C GLU A 419 11.07 -25.59 17.12
N GLY A 420 11.37 -25.33 15.84
CA GLY A 420 10.85 -26.07 14.70
C GLY A 420 9.40 -25.76 14.30
N MET A 421 8.81 -24.70 14.86
CA MET A 421 7.44 -24.28 14.52
C MET A 421 7.38 -23.51 13.21
N THR A 422 6.26 -23.69 12.49
CA THR A 422 5.92 -22.90 11.29
C THR A 422 4.69 -22.06 11.60
N ILE A 423 4.84 -20.76 11.54
CA ILE A 423 3.77 -19.78 11.73
C ILE A 423 3.29 -19.33 10.36
N ARG A 424 2.00 -19.52 10.07
CA ARG A 424 1.39 -19.11 8.82
C ARG A 424 1.18 -17.60 8.74
N GLY A 425 1.05 -17.09 7.55
CA GLY A 425 0.91 -15.66 7.29
C GLY A 425 -0.41 -15.04 7.78
N ASP A 426 -1.41 -15.82 8.06
CA ASP A 426 -2.72 -15.40 8.59
C ASP A 426 -2.77 -15.30 10.10
N HIS A 427 -1.79 -15.90 10.83
CA HIS A 427 -1.78 -15.93 12.28
C HIS A 427 -1.39 -14.58 12.90
N ARG A 428 -2.21 -14.15 13.84
CA ARG A 428 -1.95 -13.02 14.74
C ARG A 428 -1.73 -13.56 16.13
N ILE A 429 -0.51 -13.54 16.64
CA ILE A 429 -0.15 -14.19 17.91
C ILE A 429 0.08 -13.12 18.98
N THR A 430 -0.57 -13.30 20.13
CA THR A 430 -0.47 -12.39 21.27
C THR A 430 -0.43 -13.16 22.59
N ARG A 431 -0.03 -12.49 23.67
CA ARG A 431 -0.19 -12.95 25.07
C ARG A 431 -1.28 -12.17 25.79
N ALA A 432 -1.71 -11.05 25.23
CA ALA A 432 -2.66 -10.13 25.84
C ALA A 432 -4.08 -10.39 25.37
N LYS A 433 -5.04 -10.42 26.28
CA LYS A 433 -6.47 -10.52 26.00
C LYS A 433 -7.22 -9.40 26.72
N ARG A 434 -8.14 -8.73 26.02
CA ARG A 434 -9.04 -7.74 26.65
C ARG A 434 -10.11 -8.46 27.47
N ARG A 435 -10.34 -8.02 28.70
CA ARG A 435 -11.36 -8.57 29.56
C ARG A 435 -12.65 -7.76 29.43
N ARG A 436 -13.72 -8.39 28.94
CA ARG A 436 -15.04 -7.74 28.68
C ARG A 436 -15.85 -7.36 29.92
N GLU A 437 -15.57 -7.93 31.09
CA GLU A 437 -16.54 -7.88 32.21
C GLU A 437 -16.36 -6.74 33.23
N GLN A 438 -15.21 -6.08 33.31
CA GLN A 438 -14.95 -5.05 34.35
C GLN A 438 -13.98 -3.95 33.93
N GLY A 439 -14.12 -3.36 32.76
CA GLY A 439 -13.23 -2.30 32.33
C GLY A 439 -12.06 -2.80 31.46
N GLU A 440 -11.25 -1.88 30.98
CA GLU A 440 -10.20 -2.09 29.99
C GLU A 440 -8.97 -2.88 30.48
N ASP A 441 -9.09 -3.74 31.46
CA ASP A 441 -7.95 -4.50 31.99
C ASP A 441 -7.46 -5.57 30.98
N ILE A 442 -6.19 -5.45 30.61
CA ILE A 442 -5.50 -6.41 29.78
C ILE A 442 -5.02 -7.56 30.66
N VAL A 443 -5.46 -8.76 30.32
CA VAL A 443 -5.13 -9.99 31.04
C VAL A 443 -4.32 -10.91 30.15
N ARG A 444 -3.34 -11.62 30.74
CA ARG A 444 -2.60 -12.65 30.03
C ARG A 444 -3.53 -13.82 29.68
N GLY A 445 -3.56 -14.24 28.42
CA GLY A 445 -4.32 -15.39 27.95
C GLY A 445 -3.60 -16.72 28.21
N ASN A 446 -4.27 -17.82 27.94
CA ASN A 446 -3.68 -19.16 28.01
C ASN A 446 -2.97 -19.46 26.69
N SER A 447 -1.72 -19.94 26.77
CA SER A 447 -0.93 -20.29 25.59
C SER A 447 -1.53 -21.48 24.84
N ASP A 448 -1.48 -21.43 23.50
CA ASP A 448 -1.89 -22.53 22.62
C ASP A 448 -0.65 -23.31 22.12
N PRO A 449 -0.42 -24.54 22.64
CA PRO A 449 0.72 -25.34 22.23
C PRO A 449 0.69 -25.77 20.75
N ALA A 450 -0.47 -25.74 20.09
CA ALA A 450 -0.57 -26.10 18.68
C ALA A 450 0.09 -25.06 17.77
N ILE A 451 0.08 -23.79 18.17
CA ILE A 451 0.60 -22.67 17.38
C ILE A 451 2.03 -22.33 17.79
N VAL A 452 2.26 -22.14 19.10
CA VAL A 452 3.58 -21.69 19.60
C VAL A 452 4.47 -22.83 20.10
N GLY A 453 3.96 -24.07 20.16
CA GLY A 453 4.65 -25.26 20.65
C GLY A 453 4.59 -25.41 22.19
N GLU A 454 4.98 -26.59 22.69
CA GLU A 454 4.84 -26.96 24.12
C GLU A 454 5.54 -26.02 25.12
N LYS A 455 6.64 -25.38 24.71
CA LYS A 455 7.41 -24.44 25.53
C LYS A 455 7.16 -22.98 25.13
N GLY A 456 6.27 -22.77 24.18
CA GLY A 456 5.92 -21.45 23.70
C GLY A 456 4.93 -20.74 24.62
N ASP A 457 4.84 -19.44 24.45
CA ASP A 457 3.92 -18.59 25.21
C ASP A 457 3.26 -17.60 24.26
N GLY A 458 1.98 -17.84 24.01
CA GLY A 458 1.16 -17.05 23.10
C GLY A 458 -0.04 -17.85 22.61
N PHE A 459 -1.03 -17.15 22.10
CA PHE A 459 -2.25 -17.71 21.51
C PHE A 459 -2.66 -16.86 20.32
N GLU A 460 -3.51 -17.40 19.48
CA GLU A 460 -4.04 -16.69 18.32
C GLU A 460 -5.06 -15.64 18.74
N PHE A 461 -4.88 -14.44 18.23
CA PHE A 461 -5.80 -13.32 18.43
C PHE A 461 -6.95 -13.41 17.44
N TYR A 462 -8.16 -13.50 17.96
CA TYR A 462 -9.40 -13.37 17.22
C TYR A 462 -10.07 -12.06 17.62
N ASP A 463 -10.38 -11.23 16.65
CA ASP A 463 -11.20 -10.05 16.88
C ASP A 463 -12.64 -10.54 17.07
N SER A 464 -13.18 -10.35 18.27
CA SER A 464 -14.54 -10.79 18.60
C SER A 464 -15.59 -9.70 18.36
N ASP A 465 -15.16 -8.52 17.95
CA ASP A 465 -16.01 -7.37 17.71
C ASP A 465 -16.34 -7.29 16.21
N GLU A 466 -17.07 -8.33 15.73
CA GLU A 466 -17.65 -8.36 14.37
C GLU A 466 -18.76 -7.31 14.15
N ASP A 467 -19.09 -6.52 15.20
CA ASP A 467 -20.21 -5.58 15.16
C ASP A 467 -19.87 -4.20 14.53
N ASP A 468 -18.60 -3.93 14.21
CA ASP A 468 -18.23 -2.72 13.48
C ASP A 468 -18.39 -2.92 11.97
N GLU A 469 -19.64 -2.83 11.48
CA GLU A 469 -19.98 -2.80 10.05
C GLU A 469 -19.18 -1.73 9.27
N ASP A 470 -18.71 -0.69 9.95
CA ASP A 470 -17.89 0.39 9.40
C ASP A 470 -16.43 -0.03 9.13
N GLU A 471 -15.86 -0.98 9.90
CA GLU A 471 -14.55 -1.58 9.61
C GLU A 471 -14.61 -2.60 8.46
N LEU A 472 -15.74 -3.29 8.30
CA LEU A 472 -15.99 -4.22 7.18
C LEU A 472 -15.97 -3.51 5.82
N VAL A 473 -16.44 -2.26 5.75
CA VAL A 473 -16.45 -1.45 4.53
C VAL A 473 -15.04 -1.07 4.08
N ASP A 474 -14.09 -0.91 4.99
CA ASP A 474 -12.68 -0.62 4.66
C ASP A 474 -11.92 -1.85 4.09
N GLY A 475 -12.56 -3.01 3.97
CA GLY A 475 -12.03 -4.22 3.30
C GLY A 475 -10.79 -4.85 3.96
N LEU A 476 -10.34 -4.32 5.08
CA LEU A 476 -9.13 -4.72 5.82
C LEU A 476 -9.44 -5.24 7.23
N ALA A 477 -10.67 -5.16 7.65
CA ALA A 477 -11.14 -5.69 8.94
C ALA A 477 -11.08 -7.22 8.99
N THR A 478 -11.24 -7.88 7.85
CA THR A 478 -10.97 -9.31 7.76
C THR A 478 -9.50 -9.50 7.46
N GLY A 479 -8.67 -9.64 8.46
CA GLY A 479 -7.30 -10.11 8.52
C GLY A 479 -6.61 -10.59 7.27
N GLY A 480 -6.81 -9.90 6.16
CA GLY A 480 -6.06 -10.13 4.95
C GLY A 480 -4.58 -9.91 5.23
N PRO A 481 -3.70 -10.79 4.79
CA PRO A 481 -2.29 -10.68 5.06
C PRO A 481 -1.78 -9.33 4.59
N MET A 482 -0.92 -8.70 5.38
CA MET A 482 -0.20 -7.46 5.11
C MET A 482 0.38 -7.36 3.68
N TYR A 483 0.42 -8.46 2.96
CA TYR A 483 1.15 -8.66 1.70
C TYR A 483 0.35 -9.37 0.59
N ASN A 484 -0.95 -9.17 0.50
CA ASN A 484 -1.74 -9.67 -0.65
C ASN A 484 -1.38 -8.98 -1.98
N PHE A 485 -0.27 -8.24 -2.02
CA PHE A 485 0.23 -7.62 -3.23
C PHE A 485 1.22 -8.51 -3.94
N SER A 486 0.97 -8.76 -5.22
CA SER A 486 2.00 -9.23 -6.13
C SER A 486 3.20 -8.28 -6.05
N ASN A 487 4.39 -8.81 -5.87
CA ASN A 487 5.63 -8.05 -5.87
C ASN A 487 5.83 -7.21 -7.15
N GLU A 488 5.06 -7.48 -8.19
CA GLU A 488 5.17 -6.87 -9.52
C GLU A 488 4.73 -5.39 -9.55
N SER A 489 3.68 -5.03 -8.82
CA SER A 489 3.19 -3.65 -8.78
C SER A 489 4.16 -2.67 -8.08
N ILE A 490 4.99 -3.15 -7.16
CA ILE A 490 5.95 -2.33 -6.41
C ILE A 490 7.28 -2.19 -7.15
N SER A 491 7.67 -3.19 -7.97
CA SER A 491 8.93 -3.17 -8.71
C SER A 491 8.90 -2.25 -9.92
N THR A 492 7.75 -2.06 -10.57
CA THR A 492 7.64 -1.27 -11.81
C THR A 492 7.76 0.23 -11.57
N ILE A 493 7.32 0.73 -10.41
CA ILE A 493 7.45 2.16 -10.05
C ILE A 493 8.86 2.50 -9.54
N ASN A 494 9.58 1.51 -8.99
CA ASN A 494 10.91 1.74 -8.43
C ASN A 494 12.06 1.72 -9.46
N SER A 495 11.89 1.10 -10.64
CA SER A 495 12.98 0.96 -11.62
C SER A 495 13.27 2.26 -12.37
N ASP A 496 12.25 3.04 -12.71
CA ASP A 496 12.45 4.28 -13.46
C ASP A 496 12.91 5.45 -12.58
N SER A 497 12.48 5.50 -11.32
CA SER A 497 12.87 6.57 -10.39
C SER A 497 14.24 6.36 -9.72
N GLU A 498 14.71 5.12 -9.56
CA GLU A 498 16.07 4.84 -9.06
C GLU A 498 17.16 5.16 -10.10
N ALA A 499 16.85 5.05 -11.40
CA ALA A 499 17.77 5.42 -12.47
C ALA A 499 17.98 6.95 -12.58
N ASP A 500 16.94 7.74 -12.36
CA ASP A 500 17.01 9.21 -12.37
C ASP A 500 17.78 9.78 -11.15
N MET A 501 17.73 9.11 -10.01
CA MET A 501 18.43 9.56 -8.80
C MET A 501 19.94 9.23 -8.79
N MET A 502 20.41 8.30 -9.62
CA MET A 502 21.83 7.92 -9.67
C MET A 502 22.67 8.70 -10.67
N GLY A 503 22.14 9.70 -11.39
CA GLY A 503 22.91 10.55 -12.30
C GLY A 503 23.60 9.78 -13.44
N MET A 504 23.04 8.65 -13.84
CA MET A 504 23.51 7.93 -15.02
C MET A 504 22.99 8.66 -16.27
N GLU A 505 23.90 9.25 -17.03
CA GLU A 505 23.63 9.85 -18.33
C GLU A 505 22.77 8.89 -19.18
N ARG A 506 21.64 9.42 -19.63
CA ARG A 506 20.77 8.75 -20.59
C ARG A 506 21.56 8.50 -21.87
N HIS A 507 22.02 7.30 -22.08
CA HIS A 507 22.28 6.85 -23.42
C HIS A 507 20.95 6.56 -24.08
N ASP A 508 20.68 7.34 -25.12
CA ASP A 508 19.60 7.22 -26.07
C ASP A 508 19.28 5.74 -26.37
N ARG A 509 18.25 5.21 -25.71
CA ARG A 509 17.61 3.97 -26.15
C ARG A 509 16.28 4.35 -26.74
N SER A 510 16.35 4.57 -28.07
CA SER A 510 15.18 4.70 -28.92
C SER A 510 14.21 3.55 -28.70
N ALA A 511 12.99 3.92 -28.37
CA ALA A 511 11.72 3.29 -28.77
C ALA A 511 11.71 1.78 -29.03
N THR A 512 11.82 0.92 -28.00
CA THR A 512 11.39 -0.50 -28.11
C THR A 512 10.91 -1.13 -26.80
N SER A 513 10.60 -0.39 -25.75
CA SER A 513 9.99 -0.97 -24.55
C SER A 513 8.48 -0.69 -24.44
N SER A 514 7.79 -0.67 -25.56
CA SER A 514 6.37 -0.30 -25.65
C SER A 514 5.40 -1.48 -25.59
N PHE A 515 5.87 -2.69 -25.29
CA PHE A 515 4.99 -3.86 -25.32
C PHE A 515 4.37 -4.19 -23.94
N LEU A 516 4.90 -3.66 -22.84
CA LEU A 516 4.35 -3.86 -21.49
C LEU A 516 3.73 -2.59 -20.88
N SER A 517 3.63 -1.50 -21.66
CA SER A 517 3.07 -0.24 -21.17
C SER A 517 1.98 0.26 -22.11
N VAL A 518 0.84 -0.39 -22.10
CA VAL A 518 -0.39 0.18 -22.64
C VAL A 518 -1.36 0.44 -21.50
N GLY A 519 -1.59 1.74 -21.23
CA GLY A 519 -2.86 2.28 -20.77
C GLY A 519 -3.22 2.11 -19.31
N SER A 520 -3.07 3.12 -18.63
CA SER A 520 -3.23 3.54 -17.25
C SER A 520 -4.65 3.57 -16.67
N ALA A 521 -5.66 2.94 -17.21
CA ALA A 521 -6.97 2.78 -16.56
C ALA A 521 -7.50 1.34 -16.65
N ASP A 522 -7.06 0.59 -17.64
CA ASP A 522 -7.50 -0.80 -17.87
C ASP A 522 -6.68 -1.85 -17.11
N SER A 523 -5.55 -1.48 -16.49
CA SER A 523 -4.61 -2.46 -15.96
C SER A 523 -5.07 -3.17 -14.68
N GLN A 524 -5.99 -2.60 -13.89
CA GLN A 524 -6.55 -3.30 -12.72
C GLN A 524 -7.68 -4.25 -13.11
N HIS A 525 -8.52 -3.87 -14.05
CA HIS A 525 -9.51 -4.78 -14.63
C HIS A 525 -8.83 -5.90 -15.40
N ALA A 526 -7.72 -5.61 -16.06
CA ALA A 526 -6.89 -6.57 -16.76
C ALA A 526 -6.25 -7.61 -15.84
N ALA A 527 -5.65 -7.19 -14.73
CA ALA A 527 -5.01 -8.09 -13.78
C ALA A 527 -6.03 -8.96 -13.02
N ASN A 528 -7.21 -8.42 -12.70
CA ASN A 528 -8.29 -9.18 -12.10
C ASN A 528 -8.87 -10.18 -13.11
N PHE A 529 -9.10 -9.75 -14.36
CA PHE A 529 -9.56 -10.65 -15.41
C PHE A 529 -8.57 -11.81 -15.64
N ASP A 530 -7.28 -11.52 -15.81
CA ASP A 530 -6.25 -12.55 -16.06
C ASP A 530 -6.20 -13.58 -14.93
N HIS A 531 -6.32 -13.13 -13.67
CA HIS A 531 -6.33 -14.01 -12.51
C HIS A 531 -7.62 -14.84 -12.44
N ASP A 532 -8.78 -14.21 -12.52
CA ASP A 532 -10.08 -14.88 -12.36
C ASP A 532 -10.38 -15.79 -13.54
N ALA A 533 -10.12 -15.35 -14.77
CA ALA A 533 -10.29 -16.16 -15.97
C ALA A 533 -9.32 -17.35 -16.00
N SER A 534 -8.04 -17.13 -15.64
CA SER A 534 -7.07 -18.24 -15.60
C SER A 534 -7.37 -19.25 -14.50
N ALA A 535 -7.89 -18.81 -13.33
CA ALA A 535 -8.31 -19.70 -12.26
C ALA A 535 -9.54 -20.51 -12.66
N SER A 536 -10.58 -19.86 -13.19
CA SER A 536 -11.82 -20.50 -13.65
C SER A 536 -11.56 -21.52 -14.76
N ILE A 537 -10.78 -21.14 -15.80
CA ILE A 537 -10.40 -22.08 -16.88
C ILE A 537 -9.61 -23.27 -16.30
N TYR A 538 -8.65 -23.00 -15.41
CA TYR A 538 -7.83 -24.06 -14.82
C TYR A 538 -8.67 -25.05 -14.00
N ASP A 539 -9.59 -24.57 -13.16
CA ASP A 539 -10.47 -25.43 -12.36
C ASP A 539 -11.39 -26.26 -13.26
N SER A 540 -11.94 -25.66 -14.32
CA SER A 540 -12.75 -26.36 -15.34
C SER A 540 -11.94 -27.42 -16.12
N LEU A 541 -10.64 -27.17 -16.41
CA LEU A 541 -9.73 -28.17 -17.01
C LEU A 541 -9.41 -29.31 -16.03
N VAL A 542 -9.37 -29.05 -14.72
CA VAL A 542 -9.16 -30.09 -13.70
C VAL A 542 -10.40 -30.96 -13.54
N GLU A 543 -11.57 -30.37 -13.54
CA GLU A 543 -12.87 -31.04 -13.40
C GLU A 543 -13.30 -31.77 -14.68
N GLY A 544 -12.67 -31.46 -15.83
CA GLY A 544 -12.95 -32.11 -17.11
C GLY A 544 -14.22 -31.61 -17.78
N HIS A 545 -14.54 -30.32 -17.60
CA HIS A 545 -15.68 -29.69 -18.26
C HIS A 545 -15.51 -29.59 -19.77
N GLU A 546 -16.61 -29.62 -20.52
CA GLU A 546 -16.58 -29.45 -21.97
C GLU A 546 -16.16 -28.01 -22.36
N SER A 547 -15.42 -27.88 -23.48
CA SER A 547 -14.94 -26.60 -23.99
C SER A 547 -16.01 -25.53 -24.16
N ALA A 548 -17.26 -25.94 -24.49
CA ALA A 548 -18.40 -25.04 -24.64
C ALA A 548 -18.79 -24.36 -23.31
N ASN A 549 -18.72 -25.07 -22.19
CA ASN A 549 -19.04 -24.51 -20.86
C ASN A 549 -17.95 -23.52 -20.41
N ILE A 550 -16.68 -23.88 -20.57
CA ILE A 550 -15.55 -23.02 -20.29
C ILE A 550 -15.63 -21.71 -21.07
N GLN A 551 -16.07 -21.81 -22.33
CA GLN A 551 -16.20 -20.64 -23.18
C GLN A 551 -17.36 -19.71 -22.78
N LEU A 552 -18.49 -20.25 -22.35
CA LEU A 552 -19.61 -19.44 -21.84
C LEU A 552 -19.16 -18.62 -20.62
N GLU A 553 -18.43 -19.25 -19.72
CA GLU A 553 -17.89 -18.62 -18.53
C GLU A 553 -16.85 -17.54 -18.87
N LEU A 554 -15.92 -17.88 -19.78
CA LEU A 554 -14.91 -16.92 -20.28
C LEU A 554 -15.55 -15.72 -20.99
N THR A 555 -16.62 -15.96 -21.77
CA THR A 555 -17.36 -14.88 -22.44
C THR A 555 -18.10 -13.99 -21.44
N ALA A 556 -18.67 -14.56 -20.39
CA ALA A 556 -19.31 -13.80 -19.32
C ALA A 556 -18.29 -12.93 -18.56
N LEU A 557 -17.13 -13.50 -18.22
CA LEU A 557 -16.03 -12.77 -17.59
C LEU A 557 -15.49 -11.65 -18.51
N ARG A 558 -15.31 -11.94 -19.79
CA ARG A 558 -14.87 -10.94 -20.77
C ARG A 558 -15.84 -9.76 -20.87
N MET A 559 -17.15 -10.04 -20.95
CA MET A 559 -18.17 -8.99 -21.03
C MET A 559 -18.25 -8.16 -19.75
N SER A 560 -18.09 -8.78 -18.58
CA SER A 560 -18.12 -8.06 -17.28
C SER A 560 -16.91 -7.14 -17.07
N THR A 561 -15.76 -7.49 -17.63
CA THR A 561 -14.51 -6.77 -17.43
C THR A 561 -14.05 -5.95 -18.64
N ASN A 562 -14.75 -6.06 -19.77
CA ASN A 562 -14.36 -5.46 -21.07
C ASN A 562 -12.94 -5.86 -21.50
N ALA A 563 -12.56 -7.12 -21.29
CA ALA A 563 -11.21 -7.61 -21.56
C ALA A 563 -10.90 -7.70 -23.08
N SER A 564 -9.66 -7.38 -23.44
CA SER A 564 -9.17 -7.47 -24.83
C SER A 564 -8.93 -8.92 -25.27
N ASP A 565 -8.86 -9.16 -26.59
CA ASP A 565 -8.57 -10.48 -27.14
C ASP A 565 -7.18 -11.01 -26.71
N HIS A 566 -6.21 -10.13 -26.57
CA HIS A 566 -4.89 -10.44 -26.02
C HIS A 566 -4.96 -11.00 -24.58
N GLN A 567 -5.79 -10.39 -23.72
CA GLN A 567 -5.98 -10.86 -22.35
C GLN A 567 -6.69 -12.20 -22.28
N VAL A 568 -7.65 -12.42 -23.16
CA VAL A 568 -8.32 -13.73 -23.29
C VAL A 568 -7.33 -14.81 -23.70
N ARG A 569 -6.49 -14.55 -24.72
CA ARG A 569 -5.42 -15.47 -25.12
C ARG A 569 -4.45 -15.76 -23.99
N ARG A 570 -4.04 -14.73 -23.25
CA ARG A 570 -3.14 -14.87 -22.09
C ARG A 570 -3.73 -15.76 -21.00
N ALA A 571 -5.01 -15.60 -20.65
CA ALA A 571 -5.69 -16.42 -19.64
C ALA A 571 -5.78 -17.89 -20.09
N VAL A 572 -6.10 -18.16 -21.36
CA VAL A 572 -6.15 -19.50 -21.94
C VAL A 572 -4.77 -20.15 -21.90
N VAL A 573 -3.73 -19.47 -22.40
CA VAL A 573 -2.36 -19.99 -22.42
C VAL A 573 -1.86 -20.31 -21.01
N SER A 574 -2.02 -19.38 -20.06
CA SER A 574 -1.55 -19.56 -18.69
C SER A 574 -2.22 -20.76 -18.00
N SER A 575 -3.53 -20.95 -18.20
CA SER A 575 -4.29 -22.09 -17.67
C SER A 575 -3.82 -23.42 -18.24
N PHE A 576 -3.59 -23.47 -19.56
CA PHE A 576 -3.12 -24.66 -20.25
C PHE A 576 -1.72 -25.06 -19.82
N VAL A 577 -0.80 -24.10 -19.76
CA VAL A 577 0.57 -24.34 -19.29
C VAL A 577 0.57 -24.81 -17.83
N LYS A 578 -0.27 -24.20 -16.97
CA LYS A 578 -0.42 -24.61 -15.57
C LYS A 578 -0.91 -26.06 -15.45
N ARG A 579 -1.90 -26.44 -16.25
CA ARG A 579 -2.45 -27.80 -16.27
C ARG A 579 -1.44 -28.82 -16.79
N VAL A 580 -0.77 -28.56 -17.91
CA VAL A 580 0.29 -29.40 -18.44
C VAL A 580 1.44 -29.60 -17.44
N THR A 581 1.85 -28.50 -16.78
CA THR A 581 2.89 -28.57 -15.75
C THR A 581 2.46 -29.42 -14.55
N GLN A 582 1.19 -29.37 -14.15
CA GLN A 582 0.65 -30.22 -13.09
C GLN A 582 0.66 -31.70 -13.48
N LEU A 583 0.20 -32.05 -14.69
CA LEU A 583 0.18 -33.42 -15.20
C LEU A 583 1.60 -33.98 -15.34
N THR A 584 2.55 -33.19 -15.79
CA THR A 584 3.96 -33.63 -15.88
C THR A 584 4.58 -33.82 -14.48
N LYS A 585 4.24 -33.03 -13.49
CA LYS A 585 4.66 -33.22 -12.09
C LYS A 585 4.04 -34.47 -11.46
N SER A 586 2.84 -34.88 -11.89
CA SER A 586 2.21 -36.13 -11.44
C SER A 586 2.77 -37.38 -12.08
N GLY A 587 3.72 -37.23 -13.01
CA GLY A 587 4.46 -38.34 -13.64
C GLY A 587 3.98 -38.73 -15.04
N GLU A 588 3.09 -37.98 -15.65
CA GLU A 588 2.68 -38.18 -17.03
C GLU A 588 3.76 -37.74 -18.03
N ALA A 589 3.85 -38.42 -19.16
CA ALA A 589 4.76 -38.03 -20.24
C ALA A 589 4.30 -36.71 -20.87
N ILE A 590 5.25 -35.80 -21.14
CA ILE A 590 4.98 -34.45 -21.67
C ILE A 590 4.07 -34.49 -22.91
N LYS A 591 4.35 -35.37 -23.86
CA LYS A 591 3.54 -35.54 -25.08
C LYS A 591 2.09 -35.95 -24.79
N SER A 592 1.88 -36.80 -23.76
CA SER A 592 0.54 -37.25 -23.36
C SER A 592 -0.23 -36.11 -22.69
N ALA A 593 0.42 -35.39 -21.77
CA ALA A 593 -0.17 -34.28 -21.07
C ALA A 593 -0.58 -33.13 -22.02
N VAL A 594 0.29 -32.78 -22.97
CA VAL A 594 0.00 -31.82 -24.03
C VAL A 594 -1.14 -32.25 -24.92
N ALA A 595 -1.11 -33.52 -25.41
CA ALA A 595 -2.17 -34.04 -26.26
C ALA A 595 -3.53 -34.07 -25.56
N GLN A 596 -3.56 -34.33 -24.24
CA GLN A 596 -4.77 -34.32 -23.46
C GLN A 596 -5.33 -32.89 -23.33
N VAL A 597 -4.53 -31.89 -22.90
CA VAL A 597 -5.01 -30.55 -22.64
C VAL A 597 -5.33 -29.80 -23.94
N PHE A 598 -4.39 -29.73 -24.88
CA PHE A 598 -4.57 -29.02 -26.15
C PHE A 598 -5.52 -29.73 -27.09
N GLY A 599 -5.49 -31.07 -27.12
CA GLY A 599 -6.34 -31.86 -28.00
C GLY A 599 -7.82 -31.87 -27.60
N GLN A 600 -8.12 -31.97 -26.28
CA GLN A 600 -9.50 -31.98 -25.81
C GLN A 600 -10.16 -30.61 -25.92
N HIS A 601 -9.39 -29.52 -25.81
CA HIS A 601 -9.91 -28.15 -25.77
C HIS A 601 -9.54 -27.32 -27.02
N LYS A 602 -9.43 -27.99 -28.20
CA LYS A 602 -9.16 -27.34 -29.50
C LYS A 602 -10.10 -26.17 -29.78
N GLU A 603 -11.42 -26.34 -29.55
CA GLU A 603 -12.41 -25.32 -29.81
C GLU A 603 -12.19 -24.01 -29.00
N LEU A 604 -11.62 -24.12 -27.80
CA LEU A 604 -11.31 -22.94 -26.97
C LEU A 604 -10.14 -22.16 -27.55
N ILE A 605 -9.13 -22.87 -28.11
CA ILE A 605 -7.98 -22.25 -28.76
C ILE A 605 -8.44 -21.58 -30.06
N ASP A 606 -9.16 -22.30 -30.93
CA ASP A 606 -9.64 -21.80 -32.24
C ASP A 606 -10.53 -20.55 -32.10
N ARG A 607 -11.25 -20.42 -30.98
CA ARG A 607 -12.06 -19.23 -30.70
C ARG A 607 -11.31 -18.08 -30.05
N SER A 608 -10.07 -18.27 -29.63
CA SER A 608 -9.18 -17.22 -29.15
C SER A 608 -8.32 -16.59 -30.25
N ILE A 609 -8.30 -17.21 -31.43
CA ILE A 609 -7.52 -16.86 -32.61
C ILE A 609 -8.49 -16.50 -33.74
N PHE A 610 -8.49 -15.25 -34.21
CA PHE A 610 -9.47 -14.74 -35.19
C PHE A 610 -8.89 -14.53 -36.60
N ASP A 611 -7.56 -14.66 -36.77
CA ASP A 611 -6.84 -14.36 -38.01
C ASP A 611 -6.58 -15.60 -38.87
N LYS A 612 -7.32 -16.70 -38.68
CA LYS A 612 -7.25 -17.89 -39.51
C LYS A 612 -7.61 -17.53 -40.95
N ASN A 613 -6.78 -17.92 -41.90
CA ASN A 613 -6.87 -17.58 -43.34
C ASN A 613 -6.65 -16.10 -43.68
N ALA A 614 -6.12 -15.28 -42.76
CA ALA A 614 -5.71 -13.91 -43.06
C ALA A 614 -4.23 -13.85 -43.52
N GLU A 615 -3.86 -12.87 -44.34
CA GLU A 615 -2.45 -12.68 -44.73
C GLU A 615 -1.54 -12.37 -43.55
N SER A 616 -2.07 -11.63 -42.55
CA SER A 616 -1.33 -11.28 -41.32
C SER A 616 -1.79 -12.18 -40.18
N LYS A 617 -0.87 -12.97 -39.61
CA LYS A 617 -1.11 -13.96 -38.55
C LYS A 617 -0.86 -13.39 -37.15
N THR A 618 -1.28 -12.14 -36.90
CA THR A 618 -0.98 -11.42 -35.66
C THR A 618 -1.50 -12.12 -34.40
N ASP A 619 -2.68 -12.74 -34.45
CA ASP A 619 -3.26 -13.44 -33.30
C ASP A 619 -2.57 -14.76 -33.02
N GLN A 620 -2.15 -15.48 -34.07
CA GLN A 620 -1.38 -16.73 -33.98
C GLN A 620 0.02 -16.45 -33.42
N ILE A 621 0.68 -15.41 -33.89
CA ILE A 621 1.99 -14.97 -33.39
C ILE A 621 1.88 -14.57 -31.91
N ASP A 622 0.85 -13.79 -31.53
CA ASP A 622 0.61 -13.37 -30.15
C ASP A 622 0.38 -14.57 -29.22
N PHE A 623 -0.41 -15.55 -29.64
CA PHE A 623 -0.62 -16.78 -28.88
C PHE A 623 0.69 -17.56 -28.64
N MET A 624 1.54 -17.68 -29.66
CA MET A 624 2.83 -18.37 -29.55
C MET A 624 3.84 -17.61 -28.69
N LEU A 625 3.88 -16.29 -28.78
CA LEU A 625 4.72 -15.46 -27.93
C LEU A 625 4.32 -15.56 -26.46
N LEU A 626 3.01 -15.55 -26.17
CA LEU A 626 2.49 -15.75 -24.81
C LEU A 626 2.84 -17.14 -24.26
N LEU A 627 2.71 -18.19 -25.09
CA LEU A 627 3.07 -19.55 -24.72
C LEU A 627 4.57 -19.70 -24.43
N GLN A 628 5.40 -19.11 -25.26
CA GLN A 628 6.86 -19.08 -25.08
C GLN A 628 7.24 -18.33 -23.80
N ALA A 629 6.66 -17.17 -23.55
CA ALA A 629 6.93 -16.34 -22.38
C ALA A 629 6.56 -17.05 -21.06
N ASP A 630 5.40 -17.73 -21.01
CA ASP A 630 4.97 -18.45 -19.80
C ASP A 630 5.82 -19.70 -19.52
N LEU A 631 6.41 -20.30 -20.56
CA LEU A 631 7.28 -21.46 -20.44
C LEU A 631 8.76 -21.15 -20.10
N CYS A 632 9.22 -19.90 -20.26
CA CYS A 632 10.62 -19.52 -20.03
C CYS A 632 11.13 -19.86 -18.63
N ASN A 633 10.28 -19.76 -17.61
CA ASN A 633 10.65 -19.97 -16.20
C ASN A 633 10.18 -21.33 -15.65
N LYS A 634 9.73 -22.26 -16.52
CA LYS A 634 9.20 -23.56 -16.11
C LYS A 634 10.19 -24.70 -16.36
N GLU A 635 10.18 -25.68 -15.47
CA GLU A 635 10.97 -26.91 -15.67
C GLU A 635 10.51 -27.64 -16.94
N ASN A 636 11.44 -28.01 -17.79
CA ASN A 636 11.19 -28.63 -19.11
C ASN A 636 10.35 -27.77 -20.08
N GLY A 637 10.37 -26.44 -19.93
CA GLY A 637 9.60 -25.54 -20.78
C GLY A 637 9.92 -25.68 -22.26
N ASP A 638 11.17 -25.98 -22.63
CA ASP A 638 11.63 -26.23 -23.99
C ASP A 638 10.99 -27.47 -24.63
N ALA A 639 10.82 -28.56 -23.87
CA ALA A 639 10.18 -29.79 -24.34
C ALA A 639 8.65 -29.65 -24.42
N ILE A 640 8.07 -28.88 -23.50
CA ILE A 640 6.63 -28.56 -23.50
C ILE A 640 6.32 -27.70 -24.73
N LEU A 641 7.13 -26.65 -24.99
CA LEU A 641 6.93 -25.76 -26.13
C LEU A 641 6.97 -26.54 -27.45
N LEU A 642 7.99 -27.40 -27.67
CA LEU A 642 8.08 -28.23 -28.86
C LEU A 642 6.84 -29.14 -29.02
N SER A 643 6.41 -29.78 -27.92
CA SER A 643 5.25 -30.69 -28.00
C SER A 643 3.95 -29.92 -28.23
N ALA A 644 3.79 -28.75 -27.64
CA ALA A 644 2.62 -27.89 -27.85
C ALA A 644 2.59 -27.32 -29.26
N SER A 645 3.72 -26.82 -29.79
CA SER A 645 3.83 -26.33 -31.17
C SER A 645 3.48 -27.41 -32.18
N THR A 646 4.04 -28.61 -32.04
CA THR A 646 3.70 -29.74 -32.89
C THR A 646 2.21 -30.08 -32.84
N LYS A 647 1.63 -30.06 -31.64
CA LYS A 647 0.21 -30.37 -31.46
C LYS A 647 -0.73 -29.29 -32.01
N LEU A 648 -0.37 -28.02 -31.91
CA LEU A 648 -1.16 -26.90 -32.44
C LEU A 648 -1.21 -26.93 -33.99
N VAL A 649 -0.11 -27.26 -34.65
CA VAL A 649 -0.05 -27.47 -36.11
C VAL A 649 -0.86 -28.70 -36.50
N GLU A 650 -0.67 -29.89 -35.84
CA GLU A 650 -1.46 -31.09 -36.08
C GLU A 650 -2.98 -30.88 -35.95
N LEU A 651 -3.40 -30.00 -35.08
CA LEU A 651 -4.81 -29.65 -34.84
C LEU A 651 -5.34 -28.60 -35.81
N ASP A 652 -4.48 -28.04 -36.66
CA ASP A 652 -4.83 -26.94 -37.55
C ASP A 652 -5.41 -25.73 -36.77
N SER A 653 -4.89 -25.49 -35.56
CA SER A 653 -5.23 -24.33 -34.73
C SER A 653 -4.29 -23.17 -34.98
N ILE A 654 -3.04 -23.46 -35.33
CA ILE A 654 -2.03 -22.52 -35.81
C ILE A 654 -1.55 -23.02 -37.16
N GLU A 655 -1.57 -22.14 -38.15
CA GLU A 655 -1.14 -22.46 -39.54
C GLU A 655 0.38 -22.45 -39.63
N GLU A 656 0.93 -23.14 -40.65
CA GLU A 656 2.37 -23.24 -40.87
C GLU A 656 3.02 -21.86 -41.02
N ASP A 657 2.41 -20.99 -41.80
CA ASP A 657 2.84 -19.61 -41.97
C ASP A 657 2.89 -18.84 -40.66
N GLY A 658 1.90 -19.06 -39.76
CA GLY A 658 1.86 -18.44 -38.45
C GLY A 658 3.02 -18.88 -37.55
N MET A 659 3.43 -20.17 -37.65
CA MET A 659 4.59 -20.70 -36.94
C MET A 659 5.92 -20.15 -37.48
N ILE A 660 6.04 -20.00 -38.81
CA ILE A 660 7.23 -19.42 -39.45
C ILE A 660 7.35 -17.93 -39.08
N GLN A 661 6.26 -17.15 -39.18
CA GLN A 661 6.25 -15.75 -38.83
C GLN A 661 6.55 -15.52 -37.32
N TRP A 662 6.03 -16.36 -36.40
CA TRP A 662 6.41 -16.34 -35.01
C TRP A 662 7.92 -16.56 -34.80
N TRP A 663 8.51 -17.52 -35.53
CA TRP A 663 9.94 -17.80 -35.41
C TRP A 663 10.81 -16.63 -35.90
N GLU A 664 10.37 -15.90 -36.91
CA GLU A 664 11.05 -14.73 -37.49
C GLU A 664 10.81 -13.42 -36.70
N ASP A 665 9.80 -13.38 -35.85
CA ASP A 665 9.48 -12.19 -35.07
C ASP A 665 10.61 -11.87 -34.06
N GLU A 666 11.07 -10.60 -34.05
CA GLU A 666 12.14 -10.11 -33.15
C GLU A 666 11.81 -10.34 -31.67
N LYS A 667 10.52 -10.29 -31.29
CA LYS A 667 10.05 -10.51 -29.92
C LYS A 667 10.30 -11.92 -29.42
N SER A 668 10.36 -12.91 -30.30
CA SER A 668 10.65 -14.29 -29.94
C SER A 668 12.10 -14.50 -29.48
N THR A 669 12.98 -13.52 -29.69
CA THR A 669 14.41 -13.49 -29.29
C THR A 669 14.76 -12.34 -28.35
N GLU A 670 13.77 -11.60 -27.84
CA GLU A 670 13.99 -10.41 -27.02
C GLU A 670 14.85 -10.69 -25.76
N ASN A 671 14.69 -11.84 -25.14
CA ASN A 671 15.42 -12.27 -23.95
C ASN A 671 16.19 -13.58 -24.18
N ALA A 672 17.36 -13.72 -23.56
CA ALA A 672 18.18 -14.93 -23.64
C ALA A 672 17.43 -16.20 -23.18
N ASP A 673 16.48 -16.08 -22.25
CA ASP A 673 15.64 -17.19 -21.79
C ASP A 673 14.58 -17.55 -22.83
N MET A 674 14.02 -16.59 -23.55
CA MET A 674 13.11 -16.80 -24.68
C MET A 674 13.83 -17.54 -25.82
N GLU A 675 15.02 -17.11 -26.19
CA GLU A 675 15.84 -17.76 -27.21
C GLU A 675 16.17 -19.20 -26.83
N LYS A 676 16.54 -19.46 -25.57
CA LYS A 676 16.87 -20.79 -25.08
C LYS A 676 15.70 -21.76 -25.14
N VAL A 677 14.50 -21.36 -24.77
CA VAL A 677 13.31 -22.21 -24.74
C VAL A 677 12.85 -22.59 -26.14
N ARG A 678 12.98 -21.69 -27.13
CA ARG A 678 12.59 -21.99 -28.52
C ARG A 678 13.59 -22.83 -29.30
N GLN A 679 14.84 -23.00 -28.80
CA GLN A 679 15.88 -23.72 -29.57
C GLN A 679 15.48 -25.14 -30.00
N LYS A 680 14.71 -25.86 -29.18
CA LYS A 680 14.24 -27.20 -29.52
C LYS A 680 13.18 -27.22 -30.63
N THR A 681 12.40 -26.17 -30.78
CA THR A 681 11.38 -26.02 -31.83
C THR A 681 11.99 -25.76 -33.21
N LYS A 682 13.29 -25.44 -33.28
CA LYS A 682 13.97 -25.21 -34.56
C LYS A 682 13.79 -26.37 -35.54
N SER A 683 13.87 -27.62 -35.08
CA SER A 683 13.69 -28.82 -35.95
C SER A 683 12.29 -28.90 -36.56
N LEU A 684 11.27 -28.41 -35.88
CA LEU A 684 9.92 -28.33 -36.42
C LEU A 684 9.82 -27.21 -37.47
N ILE A 685 10.42 -26.06 -37.22
CA ILE A 685 10.42 -24.93 -38.17
C ILE A 685 11.19 -25.30 -39.46
N ASP A 686 12.37 -25.92 -39.34
CA ASP A 686 13.15 -26.37 -40.48
C ASP A 686 12.33 -27.36 -41.35
N PHE A 687 11.50 -28.22 -40.73
CA PHE A 687 10.61 -29.14 -41.43
C PHE A 687 9.47 -28.40 -42.17
N LEU A 688 8.78 -27.46 -41.49
CA LEU A 688 7.70 -26.68 -42.12
C LEU A 688 8.18 -25.76 -43.24
N GLN A 689 9.38 -25.21 -43.15
CA GLN A 689 9.98 -24.42 -44.24
C GLN A 689 10.28 -25.30 -45.49
N MET A 690 10.68 -26.57 -45.31
CA MET A 690 10.88 -27.50 -46.43
C MET A 690 9.55 -27.87 -47.12
N GLU A 691 8.48 -28.10 -46.37
CA GLU A 691 7.14 -28.35 -46.93
C GLU A 691 6.61 -27.15 -47.72
N SER A 692 6.77 -25.91 -47.19
CA SER A 692 6.33 -24.72 -47.88
C SER A 692 7.12 -24.40 -49.19
N GLU A 693 8.39 -24.81 -49.25
CA GLU A 693 9.20 -24.68 -50.48
C GLU A 693 8.75 -25.72 -51.55
N ASP A 694 8.44 -26.97 -51.14
CA ASP A 694 7.98 -28.02 -52.05
C ASP A 694 6.58 -27.68 -52.62
N GLU A 695 5.64 -27.16 -51.85
CA GLU A 695 4.33 -26.70 -52.36
C GLU A 695 4.44 -25.52 -53.33
N SER A 696 5.36 -24.58 -53.11
CA SER A 696 5.60 -23.46 -54.04
C SER A 696 6.24 -23.87 -55.35
N GLU A 697 6.98 -24.97 -55.40
CA GLU A 697 7.55 -25.52 -56.62
C GLU A 697 6.48 -26.31 -57.45
N GLU A 698 5.54 -27.02 -56.77
CA GLU A 698 4.44 -27.74 -57.47
C GLU A 698 3.42 -26.75 -58.09
N GLU A 699 3.08 -25.62 -57.43
CA GLU A 699 2.20 -24.59 -58.03
C GLU A 699 2.86 -23.84 -59.22
N SER A 700 4.19 -23.79 -59.29
CA SER A 700 4.90 -23.15 -60.43
C SER A 700 5.01 -24.04 -61.65
N ASP A 701 4.78 -25.33 -61.54
CA ASP A 701 4.82 -26.28 -62.66
C ASP A 701 3.42 -26.57 -63.28
N GLU A 702 2.33 -26.08 -62.69
CA GLU A 702 0.96 -26.17 -63.25
C GLU A 702 0.48 -24.94 -64.03
N ASP A 703 1.25 -23.82 -64.10
CA ASP A 703 0.99 -22.68 -64.97
C ASP A 703 1.91 -22.72 -66.23
#